data_36631604d91331aef6657f022d0b3ddf
#
_entry.id   36631604d91331aef6657f022d0b3ddf
#
_cell.length_a   1.000
_cell.length_b   1.000
_cell.length_c   1.000
_cell.angle_alpha   90.00
_cell.angle_beta   90.00
_cell.angle_gamma   90.00
#
_symmetry.space_group_name_H-M   'P 1'
#
loop_
_entity.id
_entity.type
_entity.pdbx_description
1 polymer ?
#
loop_
_entity_poly.entity_id
_entity_poly.type
_entity_poly.pdbx_seq_one_letter_code
_entity_poly.pdbx_strand_id
1 'polypeptide(L)'
;MSADWKSPNKITALCPGSTWEGVSDIIVATRSGGIGSCNVQLKIYKEAVGWLKEVAVWTQEKYPLRRKNRVLSPSGGLEHDDALGLSVEGNELKYPVEELRQMFPDHTGDVGSEHFDPVYYLLENHYQTGFEDLQAGLGYLRRKVNGENESQISFIKGNVSSIMDQLDSLMSIKRQFEGDNKKHGAQPTASLEAAIAKAKKEADEMFKEVLGRKDGADATRNALNVLNRFKFLFNLPANIETNLAKGDFDRIIDEYERAKSLYGESESEIFQIYLQEVGQGVEKLKTRLLLKLQETGLTLDQQKKIIANLVQLNFEGDPAWECLQVHYREVLGRLDACRDEYIELNHTEVIAQPQFGVGASTPTSNQVLFPEDDQPNDGVPSPVMFIEQATGLVAQDFPALWKLGQAYFKGDLVVEPDGGKQTVFKEMILGGIRYYSNMIRSAVIPQTLKDFERNEYGLWRDDNIKVVGPWLPSCLRHVRKSYLSFIELDLPLQALNIVKRLTTDLRIQCLQTVFQTVVDQVHLLPDKEEFREDITDEYGAVTELPNLFEIIVIQSVQLIKESLLQEGKHEEDILSYNNAHDDLELMIQNVLSSFAITLENVVNEDYDSLRFAPTDSVKLLLCLNNCMFTQSQVLPKIQKAYQDVGHLSLERPIAEASKNYTVLHGKLFEAYLEQKCEQTVTNIEPSMYVGKFDWARCPRPVDARDYIKEIIHNVILVHSEVERISSISNPRHNYIAGILERVVETVAEEVNRLFCCIKRMNSNGCIQAWVDIQCLQESLKRYLNKAAGDFLADSAKPLKELERPGDRQVIDQCIEVFKDRMRLSLAALS
;
A
#
# COMPACT_ATOMS: atom_id res chain seq x y z
N MET A 1 8.71 -29.54 -38.29
CA MET A 1 7.51 -28.74 -37.91
C MET A 1 7.93 -27.30 -37.77
N SER A 2 7.20 -26.34 -38.33
CA SER A 2 7.41 -24.94 -38.02
C SER A 2 6.67 -24.64 -36.72
N ALA A 3 7.34 -23.96 -35.80
CA ALA A 3 6.78 -23.58 -34.53
C ALA A 3 6.79 -22.05 -34.39
N ASP A 4 5.70 -21.50 -33.88
CA ASP A 4 5.57 -20.07 -33.62
C ASP A 4 5.92 -19.76 -32.16
N TRP A 5 6.86 -18.87 -31.96
CA TRP A 5 7.23 -18.38 -30.63
C TRP A 5 6.30 -17.24 -30.19
N LYS A 6 5.58 -17.44 -29.10
CA LYS A 6 4.64 -16.45 -28.56
C LYS A 6 5.13 -15.72 -27.31
N SER A 7 6.01 -16.33 -26.53
CA SER A 7 6.62 -15.70 -25.35
C SER A 7 7.84 -16.52 -24.90
N PRO A 8 8.68 -16.01 -23.97
CA PRO A 8 9.82 -16.76 -23.42
C PRO A 8 9.46 -18.15 -22.88
N ASN A 9 8.20 -18.32 -22.44
CA ASN A 9 7.72 -19.57 -21.84
C ASN A 9 6.67 -20.31 -22.69
N LYS A 10 6.39 -19.85 -23.93
CA LYS A 10 5.33 -20.46 -24.75
C LYS A 10 5.68 -20.52 -26.24
N ILE A 11 5.82 -21.74 -26.73
CA ILE A 11 5.98 -22.06 -28.15
C ILE A 11 4.76 -22.87 -28.58
N THR A 12 4.17 -22.54 -29.72
CA THR A 12 3.07 -23.32 -30.31
C THR A 12 3.51 -23.91 -31.62
N ALA A 13 3.26 -25.23 -31.81
CA ALA A 13 3.54 -25.93 -33.04
C ALA A 13 2.34 -26.83 -33.40
N LEU A 14 2.03 -26.94 -34.68
CA LEU A 14 1.04 -27.89 -35.19
C LEU A 14 1.73 -29.25 -35.41
N CYS A 15 1.21 -30.27 -34.70
CA CYS A 15 1.69 -31.64 -34.92
C CYS A 15 0.98 -32.24 -36.16
N PRO A 16 1.66 -32.57 -37.23
CA PRO A 16 1.06 -33.27 -38.35
C PRO A 16 0.69 -34.71 -37.96
N GLY A 17 -0.34 -35.25 -38.60
CA GLY A 17 -0.76 -36.63 -38.40
C GLY A 17 0.41 -37.58 -38.66
N SER A 18 0.57 -38.58 -37.79
CA SER A 18 1.62 -39.59 -37.90
C SER A 18 1.05 -40.94 -38.32
N THR A 19 1.80 -41.69 -39.15
CA THR A 19 1.46 -43.05 -39.60
C THR A 19 1.94 -44.12 -38.65
N TRP A 20 2.72 -43.80 -37.63
CA TRP A 20 3.26 -44.72 -36.64
C TRP A 20 2.76 -44.43 -35.23
N GLU A 21 2.72 -45.45 -34.37
CA GLU A 21 2.34 -45.34 -32.96
C GLU A 21 3.59 -45.44 -32.08
N GLY A 22 3.60 -44.70 -30.99
CA GLY A 22 4.68 -44.74 -30.02
C GLY A 22 4.88 -43.47 -29.25
N VAL A 23 5.98 -43.43 -28.54
CA VAL A 23 6.36 -42.26 -27.70
C VAL A 23 7.49 -41.53 -28.43
N SER A 24 7.38 -40.23 -28.57
CA SER A 24 8.35 -39.36 -29.22
C SER A 24 8.77 -38.24 -28.32
N ASP A 25 10.06 -37.98 -28.30
CA ASP A 25 10.59 -36.82 -27.57
C ASP A 25 10.37 -35.56 -28.39
N ILE A 26 10.03 -34.49 -27.67
CA ILE A 26 9.87 -33.16 -28.28
C ILE A 26 11.22 -32.45 -28.21
N ILE A 27 11.81 -32.20 -29.39
CA ILE A 27 13.08 -31.50 -29.53
C ILE A 27 12.82 -30.12 -30.14
N VAL A 28 13.25 -29.09 -29.48
CA VAL A 28 13.17 -27.69 -29.98
C VAL A 28 14.54 -27.26 -30.47
N ALA A 29 14.63 -26.94 -31.77
CA ALA A 29 15.85 -26.42 -32.39
C ALA A 29 15.62 -24.94 -32.74
N THR A 30 16.53 -24.06 -32.32
CA THR A 30 16.52 -22.63 -32.66
C THR A 30 17.71 -22.30 -33.59
N ARG A 31 17.51 -21.32 -34.47
CA ARG A 31 18.57 -20.90 -35.43
C ARG A 31 19.81 -20.33 -34.76
N SER A 32 19.67 -19.77 -33.55
CA SER A 32 20.74 -19.06 -32.82
C SER A 32 21.14 -19.67 -31.49
N GLY A 33 20.36 -20.60 -30.91
CA GLY A 33 20.51 -21.08 -29.54
C GLY A 33 20.74 -22.59 -29.38
N GLY A 34 20.86 -23.35 -30.47
CA GLY A 34 21.09 -24.79 -30.37
C GLY A 34 19.81 -25.62 -30.26
N ILE A 35 19.99 -26.89 -29.80
CA ILE A 35 18.93 -27.90 -29.73
C ILE A 35 18.71 -28.26 -28.27
N GLY A 36 17.46 -28.22 -27.83
CA GLY A 36 17.04 -28.64 -26.48
C GLY A 36 15.91 -29.64 -26.55
N SER A 37 15.91 -30.64 -25.66
CA SER A 37 14.83 -31.62 -25.51
C SER A 37 13.90 -31.20 -24.37
N CYS A 38 12.60 -31.43 -24.56
CA CYS A 38 11.60 -31.19 -23.47
C CYS A 38 11.50 -32.43 -22.56
N ASN A 39 11.22 -32.20 -21.28
CA ASN A 39 10.98 -33.29 -20.31
C ASN A 39 9.61 -33.97 -20.49
N VAL A 40 8.81 -33.53 -21.47
CA VAL A 40 7.49 -34.11 -21.79
C VAL A 40 7.57 -34.82 -23.11
N GLN A 41 7.06 -36.06 -23.13
CA GLN A 41 7.02 -36.92 -24.32
C GLN A 41 5.64 -36.86 -24.98
N LEU A 42 5.63 -36.84 -26.33
CA LEU A 42 4.40 -36.90 -27.11
C LEU A 42 4.05 -38.37 -27.35
N LYS A 43 2.89 -38.85 -26.86
CA LYS A 43 2.37 -40.18 -27.16
C LYS A 43 1.43 -40.11 -28.35
N ILE A 44 1.74 -40.92 -29.38
CA ILE A 44 0.98 -41.01 -30.64
C ILE A 44 0.24 -42.34 -30.63
N TYR A 45 -1.07 -42.31 -30.78
CA TYR A 45 -1.94 -43.48 -30.82
C TYR A 45 -2.61 -43.59 -32.20
N LYS A 46 -2.78 -44.78 -32.66
CA LYS A 46 -3.69 -45.04 -33.79
C LYS A 46 -5.13 -44.81 -33.33
N GLU A 47 -5.92 -44.24 -34.19
CA GLU A 47 -7.32 -43.97 -33.95
C GLU A 47 -8.09 -45.29 -33.76
N ALA A 48 -8.34 -45.67 -32.52
CA ALA A 48 -9.31 -46.69 -32.20
C ALA A 48 -10.69 -46.01 -32.20
N VAL A 49 -11.48 -46.29 -33.23
CA VAL A 49 -12.88 -45.87 -33.30
C VAL A 49 -13.66 -46.61 -32.24
N GLY A 50 -13.82 -46.00 -31.07
CA GLY A 50 -14.62 -46.54 -29.97
C GLY A 50 -15.49 -45.45 -29.37
N TRP A 51 -16.63 -45.83 -28.80
CA TRP A 51 -17.61 -44.94 -28.21
C TRP A 51 -17.05 -44.03 -27.08
N LEU A 52 -15.94 -44.43 -26.45
CA LEU A 52 -15.19 -43.61 -25.49
C LEU A 52 -14.59 -42.33 -26.09
N LYS A 53 -14.29 -42.33 -27.41
CA LYS A 53 -13.88 -41.12 -28.11
C LYS A 53 -15.00 -40.13 -28.30
N GLU A 54 -16.21 -40.60 -28.54
CA GLU A 54 -17.40 -39.76 -28.66
C GLU A 54 -17.69 -39.03 -27.32
N VAL A 55 -17.52 -39.76 -26.22
CA VAL A 55 -17.68 -39.15 -24.87
C VAL A 55 -16.61 -38.11 -24.59
N ALA A 56 -15.36 -38.34 -25.03
CA ALA A 56 -14.27 -37.35 -24.87
C ALA A 56 -14.46 -36.11 -25.78
N VAL A 57 -15.00 -36.33 -26.99
CA VAL A 57 -15.35 -35.22 -27.90
C VAL A 57 -16.52 -34.37 -27.31
N TRP A 58 -17.49 -35.04 -26.71
CA TRP A 58 -18.61 -34.35 -26.05
C TRP A 58 -18.16 -33.49 -24.81
N THR A 59 -17.17 -33.95 -24.09
CA THR A 59 -16.60 -33.15 -22.98
C THR A 59 -15.78 -31.97 -23.48
N GLN A 60 -15.18 -32.06 -24.67
CA GLN A 60 -14.49 -30.93 -25.29
C GLN A 60 -15.45 -29.92 -25.96
N GLU A 61 -16.59 -30.37 -26.45
CA GLU A 61 -17.60 -29.50 -27.05
C GLU A 61 -18.42 -28.74 -25.97
N LYS A 62 -18.40 -29.14 -24.69
CA LYS A 62 -18.98 -28.40 -23.58
C LYS A 62 -18.24 -27.11 -23.22
N TYR A 63 -17.05 -26.90 -23.78
CA TYR A 63 -16.43 -25.57 -23.73
C TYR A 63 -16.61 -24.91 -25.09
N PRO A 64 -17.63 -24.07 -25.30
CA PRO A 64 -17.72 -23.33 -26.52
C PRO A 64 -16.44 -22.52 -26.65
N LEU A 65 -15.70 -22.77 -27.73
CA LEU A 65 -14.62 -21.91 -28.17
C LEU A 65 -15.18 -20.48 -28.20
N ARG A 66 -14.95 -19.76 -27.13
CA ARG A 66 -15.28 -18.34 -27.03
C ARG A 66 -14.63 -17.67 -28.22
N ARG A 67 -15.42 -17.33 -29.18
CA ARG A 67 -15.00 -16.52 -30.32
C ARG A 67 -14.28 -15.30 -29.77
N LYS A 68 -13.02 -15.16 -30.13
CA LYS A 68 -12.29 -13.92 -30.04
C LYS A 68 -13.05 -12.91 -30.89
N ASN A 69 -13.86 -12.13 -30.31
CA ASN A 69 -14.36 -10.82 -30.68
C ASN A 69 -15.61 -10.51 -29.85
N ARG A 70 -15.43 -10.41 -28.54
CA ARG A 70 -16.27 -9.58 -27.70
C ARG A 70 -15.38 -8.73 -26.83
N VAL A 71 -15.47 -7.46 -27.04
CA VAL A 71 -15.00 -6.42 -26.16
C VAL A 71 -15.61 -6.71 -24.78
N LEU A 72 -14.77 -7.01 -23.81
CA LEU A 72 -15.17 -7.24 -22.42
C LEU A 72 -15.64 -5.90 -21.85
N SER A 73 -16.93 -5.78 -21.63
CA SER A 73 -17.45 -4.81 -20.68
C SER A 73 -17.41 -5.42 -19.29
N PRO A 74 -16.89 -4.74 -18.27
CA PRO A 74 -16.77 -5.26 -16.92
C PRO A 74 -18.03 -4.92 -16.11
N SER A 75 -19.03 -5.77 -16.18
CA SER A 75 -20.08 -5.76 -15.15
C SER A 75 -20.68 -7.15 -15.06
N GLY A 76 -20.40 -7.83 -13.94
CA GLY A 76 -20.97 -9.10 -13.59
C GLY A 76 -22.44 -8.96 -13.20
N GLY A 77 -23.33 -9.11 -14.17
CA GLY A 77 -24.73 -9.37 -13.97
C GLY A 77 -25.06 -10.74 -14.55
N LEU A 78 -25.92 -11.50 -13.90
CA LEU A 78 -26.53 -12.72 -14.42
C LEU A 78 -27.11 -12.40 -15.81
N GLU A 79 -26.40 -12.80 -16.85
CA GLU A 79 -26.89 -12.72 -18.21
C GLU A 79 -28.09 -13.67 -18.29
N HIS A 80 -29.31 -13.11 -18.31
CA HIS A 80 -30.45 -13.79 -18.91
C HIS A 80 -30.09 -13.94 -20.37
N ASP A 81 -29.86 -15.18 -20.82
CA ASP A 81 -29.66 -15.49 -22.23
C ASP A 81 -30.95 -15.07 -22.99
N ASP A 82 -30.87 -13.95 -23.66
CA ASP A 82 -31.95 -13.51 -24.52
C ASP A 82 -32.21 -14.53 -25.64
N ALA A 83 -33.49 -14.92 -25.85
CA ALA A 83 -33.87 -15.91 -26.82
C ALA A 83 -33.47 -15.53 -28.26
N LEU A 84 -33.38 -14.24 -28.56
CA LEU A 84 -32.96 -13.71 -29.87
C LEU A 84 -31.43 -13.55 -29.95
N GLY A 85 -30.70 -13.76 -28.87
CA GLY A 85 -29.22 -13.59 -28.78
C GLY A 85 -28.80 -12.12 -28.95
N LEU A 86 -29.68 -11.18 -28.64
CA LEU A 86 -29.42 -9.74 -28.67
C LEU A 86 -29.10 -9.24 -27.29
N SER A 87 -28.23 -8.24 -27.19
CA SER A 87 -27.89 -7.61 -25.91
C SER A 87 -29.06 -6.76 -25.42
N VAL A 88 -29.53 -7.01 -24.21
CA VAL A 88 -30.58 -6.22 -23.53
C VAL A 88 -29.99 -4.99 -22.83
N GLU A 89 -28.68 -4.87 -22.77
CA GLU A 89 -27.99 -3.73 -22.17
C GLU A 89 -28.12 -2.48 -23.04
N GLY A 90 -28.84 -1.52 -22.51
CA GLY A 90 -29.11 -0.22 -23.22
C GLY A 90 -30.59 0.12 -23.39
N ASN A 91 -31.51 -0.78 -23.13
CA ASN A 91 -32.95 -0.50 -23.09
C ASN A 91 -33.38 0.05 -21.72
N GLU A 92 -33.05 1.30 -21.44
CA GLU A 92 -33.40 1.95 -20.16
C GLU A 92 -34.91 2.18 -19.99
N LEU A 93 -35.69 2.17 -21.07
CA LEU A 93 -37.13 2.37 -21.06
C LEU A 93 -37.83 1.04 -21.39
N LYS A 94 -38.16 0.29 -20.34
CA LYS A 94 -39.05 -0.87 -20.50
C LYS A 94 -40.48 -0.38 -20.75
N TYR A 95 -41.23 -1.09 -21.63
CA TYR A 95 -42.64 -0.84 -21.82
C TYR A 95 -43.40 -1.04 -20.49
N PRO A 96 -44.33 -0.16 -20.11
CA PRO A 96 -45.04 -0.28 -18.82
C PRO A 96 -45.72 -1.65 -18.68
N VAL A 97 -45.28 -2.41 -17.69
CA VAL A 97 -45.73 -3.81 -17.45
C VAL A 97 -47.22 -3.87 -17.20
N GLU A 98 -47.83 -2.81 -16.65
CA GLU A 98 -49.25 -2.76 -16.35
C GLU A 98 -50.09 -2.60 -17.65
N GLU A 99 -49.64 -1.85 -18.62
CA GLU A 99 -50.23 -1.73 -19.93
C GLU A 99 -50.08 -3.02 -20.75
N LEU A 100 -48.94 -3.68 -20.62
CA LEU A 100 -48.65 -4.96 -21.26
C LEU A 100 -49.61 -6.05 -20.76
N ARG A 101 -49.86 -6.11 -19.44
CA ARG A 101 -50.84 -7.02 -18.84
C ARG A 101 -52.28 -6.72 -19.22
N GLN A 102 -52.62 -5.46 -19.50
CA GLN A 102 -53.96 -5.10 -19.99
C GLN A 102 -54.18 -5.53 -21.44
N MET A 103 -53.13 -5.44 -22.26
CA MET A 103 -53.20 -5.86 -23.67
C MET A 103 -53.17 -7.39 -23.84
N PHE A 104 -52.48 -8.11 -22.93
CA PHE A 104 -52.28 -9.55 -22.99
C PHE A 104 -52.53 -10.21 -21.61
N PRO A 105 -53.80 -10.28 -21.14
CA PRO A 105 -54.14 -10.66 -19.79
C PRO A 105 -53.75 -12.10 -19.42
N ASP A 106 -53.65 -13.01 -20.39
CA ASP A 106 -53.43 -14.45 -20.19
C ASP A 106 -52.07 -14.93 -20.79
N HIS A 107 -51.22 -14.01 -21.24
CA HIS A 107 -49.96 -14.34 -21.89
C HIS A 107 -48.73 -13.88 -21.11
N THR A 108 -47.61 -14.52 -21.34
CA THR A 108 -46.32 -14.22 -20.68
C THR A 108 -45.20 -14.11 -21.72
N GLY A 109 -44.14 -13.36 -21.36
CA GLY A 109 -42.91 -13.30 -22.16
C GLY A 109 -41.93 -14.44 -21.90
N ASP A 110 -42.24 -15.39 -21.01
CA ASP A 110 -41.37 -16.52 -20.73
C ASP A 110 -41.49 -17.61 -21.80
N VAL A 111 -40.36 -17.81 -22.52
CA VAL A 111 -40.26 -18.77 -23.66
C VAL A 111 -40.51 -20.22 -23.22
N GLY A 112 -40.41 -20.57 -21.95
CA GLY A 112 -40.70 -21.89 -21.40
C GLY A 112 -42.13 -22.13 -21.00
N SER A 113 -43.02 -21.11 -21.05
CA SER A 113 -44.42 -21.18 -20.64
C SER A 113 -45.32 -21.65 -21.77
N GLU A 114 -46.37 -22.43 -21.45
CA GLU A 114 -47.44 -22.81 -22.40
C GLU A 114 -48.24 -21.60 -22.92
N HIS A 115 -48.21 -20.47 -22.21
CA HIS A 115 -48.87 -19.22 -22.55
C HIS A 115 -47.93 -18.16 -23.12
N PHE A 116 -46.83 -18.58 -23.74
CA PHE A 116 -45.86 -17.71 -24.38
C PHE A 116 -46.45 -16.97 -25.57
N ASP A 117 -46.33 -15.62 -25.60
CA ASP A 117 -46.64 -14.79 -26.71
C ASP A 117 -45.41 -14.04 -27.23
N PRO A 118 -45.03 -14.23 -28.51
CA PRO A 118 -43.86 -13.56 -29.07
C PRO A 118 -43.96 -12.02 -29.08
N VAL A 119 -45.20 -11.49 -29.20
CA VAL A 119 -45.40 -10.02 -29.20
C VAL A 119 -45.19 -9.45 -27.82
N TYR A 120 -45.70 -10.16 -26.78
CA TYR A 120 -45.43 -9.83 -25.39
C TYR A 120 -43.94 -9.80 -25.09
N TYR A 121 -43.22 -10.85 -25.50
CA TYR A 121 -41.78 -10.99 -25.30
C TYR A 121 -41.00 -9.84 -25.97
N LEU A 122 -41.34 -9.49 -27.21
CA LEU A 122 -40.68 -8.40 -27.96
C LEU A 122 -40.95 -7.04 -27.32
N LEU A 123 -42.15 -6.79 -26.86
CA LEU A 123 -42.51 -5.54 -26.20
C LEU A 123 -41.86 -5.41 -24.82
N GLU A 124 -41.72 -6.51 -24.08
CA GLU A 124 -41.11 -6.53 -22.77
C GLU A 124 -39.60 -6.31 -22.82
N ASN A 125 -38.93 -7.00 -23.77
CA ASN A 125 -37.46 -7.04 -23.77
C ASN A 125 -36.82 -6.21 -24.88
N HIS A 126 -37.54 -5.95 -26.01
CA HIS A 126 -36.97 -5.36 -27.22
C HIS A 126 -37.76 -4.17 -27.76
N TYR A 127 -38.48 -3.44 -26.93
CA TYR A 127 -39.35 -2.33 -27.34
C TYR A 127 -38.62 -1.23 -28.14
N GLN A 128 -37.34 -0.96 -27.78
CA GLN A 128 -36.51 0.06 -28.44
C GLN A 128 -35.48 -0.52 -29.41
N THR A 129 -35.43 -1.84 -29.56
CA THR A 129 -34.43 -2.49 -30.41
C THR A 129 -34.71 -2.16 -31.87
N GLY A 130 -33.69 -1.73 -32.59
CA GLY A 130 -33.79 -1.38 -34.00
C GLY A 130 -34.28 -2.56 -34.88
N PHE A 131 -34.97 -2.24 -35.96
CA PHE A 131 -35.51 -3.27 -36.87
C PHE A 131 -34.41 -4.16 -37.49
N GLU A 132 -33.24 -3.59 -37.75
CA GLU A 132 -32.08 -4.34 -38.28
C GLU A 132 -31.53 -5.35 -37.26
N ASP A 133 -31.51 -5.00 -35.98
CA ASP A 133 -31.07 -5.90 -34.90
C ASP A 133 -32.08 -7.02 -34.66
N LEU A 134 -33.38 -6.71 -34.70
CA LEU A 134 -34.45 -7.73 -34.62
C LEU A 134 -34.40 -8.70 -35.82
N GLN A 135 -34.06 -8.20 -37.02
CA GLN A 135 -33.86 -9.04 -38.20
C GLN A 135 -32.61 -9.95 -38.01
N ALA A 136 -31.56 -9.44 -37.40
CA ALA A 136 -30.36 -10.26 -37.04
C ALA A 136 -30.73 -11.35 -36.04
N GLY A 137 -31.53 -11.03 -35.00
CA GLY A 137 -32.08 -11.97 -34.02
C GLY A 137 -32.93 -13.07 -34.65
N LEU A 138 -33.80 -12.70 -35.61
CA LEU A 138 -34.55 -13.67 -36.38
C LEU A 138 -33.64 -14.61 -37.17
N GLY A 139 -32.57 -14.07 -37.76
CA GLY A 139 -31.58 -14.88 -38.48
C GLY A 139 -30.83 -15.83 -37.55
N TYR A 140 -30.61 -15.44 -36.31
CA TYR A 140 -30.02 -16.28 -35.27
C TYR A 140 -30.94 -17.44 -34.86
N LEU A 141 -32.21 -17.17 -34.56
CA LEU A 141 -33.22 -18.17 -34.24
C LEU A 141 -33.40 -19.21 -35.35
N ARG A 142 -33.50 -18.76 -36.60
CA ARG A 142 -33.63 -19.67 -37.76
C ARG A 142 -32.44 -20.63 -37.88
N ARG A 143 -31.23 -20.13 -37.65
CA ARG A 143 -30.02 -20.97 -37.68
C ARG A 143 -29.99 -21.98 -36.52
N LYS A 144 -30.44 -21.58 -35.30
CA LYS A 144 -30.53 -22.45 -34.15
C LYS A 144 -31.54 -23.58 -34.38
N VAL A 145 -32.73 -23.28 -34.82
CA VAL A 145 -33.80 -24.29 -35.14
C VAL A 145 -33.36 -25.24 -36.24
N ASN A 146 -32.73 -24.72 -37.31
CA ASN A 146 -32.28 -25.58 -38.40
C ASN A 146 -31.15 -26.51 -37.95
N GLY A 147 -30.24 -26.04 -37.08
CA GLY A 147 -29.16 -26.88 -36.53
C GLY A 147 -29.67 -27.99 -35.61
N GLU A 148 -30.70 -27.75 -34.82
CA GLU A 148 -31.36 -28.75 -34.00
C GLU A 148 -32.12 -29.81 -34.83
N ASN A 149 -32.84 -29.35 -35.86
CA ASN A 149 -33.57 -30.24 -36.79
C ASN A 149 -32.58 -31.16 -37.56
N GLU A 150 -31.47 -30.62 -38.06
CA GLU A 150 -30.45 -31.42 -38.76
C GLU A 150 -29.79 -32.46 -37.86
N SER A 151 -29.55 -32.13 -36.57
CA SER A 151 -28.96 -33.07 -35.60
C SER A 151 -29.95 -34.19 -35.24
N GLN A 152 -31.25 -33.93 -35.12
CA GLN A 152 -32.31 -34.93 -34.90
C GLN A 152 -32.44 -35.87 -36.09
N ILE A 153 -32.46 -35.32 -37.32
CA ILE A 153 -32.54 -36.11 -38.52
C ILE A 153 -31.30 -37.01 -38.71
N SER A 154 -30.14 -36.52 -38.41
CA SER A 154 -28.88 -37.28 -38.44
C SER A 154 -28.91 -38.42 -37.45
N PHE A 155 -29.39 -38.19 -36.21
CA PHE A 155 -29.54 -39.23 -35.20
C PHE A 155 -30.48 -40.35 -35.64
N ILE A 156 -31.63 -40.04 -36.22
CA ILE A 156 -32.62 -40.99 -36.75
C ILE A 156 -32.03 -41.80 -37.90
N LYS A 157 -31.38 -41.14 -38.87
CA LYS A 157 -30.73 -41.81 -39.99
C LYS A 157 -29.65 -42.79 -39.60
N GLY A 158 -28.86 -42.49 -38.53
CA GLY A 158 -27.78 -43.33 -38.04
C GLY A 158 -28.27 -44.63 -37.41
N ASN A 159 -29.47 -44.67 -36.85
CA ASN A 159 -29.98 -45.80 -36.08
C ASN A 159 -31.04 -46.64 -36.81
N VAL A 160 -31.54 -46.18 -37.98
CA VAL A 160 -32.62 -46.89 -38.74
C VAL A 160 -32.21 -48.31 -39.10
N SER A 161 -30.96 -48.53 -39.50
CA SER A 161 -30.47 -49.87 -39.92
C SER A 161 -30.52 -50.87 -38.75
N SER A 162 -30.10 -50.46 -37.55
CA SER A 162 -30.08 -51.30 -36.35
C SER A 162 -31.50 -51.67 -35.87
N ILE A 163 -32.46 -50.75 -36.00
CA ILE A 163 -33.88 -50.98 -35.65
C ILE A 163 -34.51 -52.00 -36.66
N MET A 164 -34.19 -51.88 -37.94
CA MET A 164 -34.70 -52.79 -38.98
C MET A 164 -34.13 -54.20 -38.77
N ASP A 165 -32.81 -54.38 -38.46
CA ASP A 165 -32.23 -55.68 -38.19
C ASP A 165 -32.86 -56.36 -36.97
N GLN A 166 -33.15 -55.61 -35.95
CA GLN A 166 -33.86 -56.13 -34.74
C GLN A 166 -35.32 -56.55 -35.06
N LEU A 167 -36.04 -55.79 -35.89
CA LEU A 167 -37.39 -56.17 -36.33
C LEU A 167 -37.39 -57.43 -37.19
N ASP A 168 -36.42 -57.53 -38.11
CA ASP A 168 -36.31 -58.74 -38.95
C ASP A 168 -35.95 -59.97 -38.15
N SER A 169 -35.10 -59.85 -37.13
CA SER A 169 -34.82 -60.96 -36.23
C SER A 169 -36.02 -61.39 -35.40
N LEU A 170 -36.83 -60.46 -34.90
CA LEU A 170 -38.08 -60.74 -34.21
C LEU A 170 -39.13 -61.38 -35.11
N MET A 171 -39.27 -60.95 -36.33
CA MET A 171 -40.17 -61.56 -37.31
C MET A 171 -39.72 -62.99 -37.71
N SER A 172 -38.41 -63.23 -37.80
CA SER A 172 -37.85 -64.59 -38.06
C SER A 172 -38.20 -65.57 -36.92
N ILE A 173 -37.98 -65.14 -35.67
CA ILE A 173 -38.32 -65.92 -34.50
C ILE A 173 -39.82 -66.26 -34.44
N LYS A 174 -40.66 -65.27 -34.74
CA LYS A 174 -42.13 -65.44 -34.75
C LYS A 174 -42.56 -66.47 -35.80
N ARG A 175 -41.95 -66.39 -37.00
CA ARG A 175 -42.25 -67.38 -38.07
C ARG A 175 -41.81 -68.82 -37.72
N GLN A 176 -40.67 -68.92 -37.08
CA GLN A 176 -40.21 -70.25 -36.64
C GLN A 176 -41.17 -70.82 -35.60
N PHE A 177 -41.57 -70.03 -34.59
CA PHE A 177 -42.48 -70.45 -33.56
C PHE A 177 -43.90 -70.85 -34.12
N GLU A 178 -44.42 -70.01 -35.06
CA GLU A 178 -45.67 -70.32 -35.75
C GLU A 178 -45.60 -71.59 -36.63
N GLY A 179 -44.38 -71.85 -37.21
CA GLY A 179 -44.11 -73.06 -37.99
C GLY A 179 -44.09 -74.37 -37.16
N ASP A 180 -43.48 -74.26 -35.99
CA ASP A 180 -43.36 -75.38 -35.07
C ASP A 180 -44.74 -75.69 -34.36
N ASN A 181 -45.51 -74.62 -34.02
CA ASN A 181 -46.87 -74.84 -33.52
C ASN A 181 -47.86 -75.52 -34.52
N LYS A 182 -47.67 -75.28 -35.83
CA LYS A 182 -48.42 -75.95 -36.89
C LYS A 182 -48.05 -77.37 -37.10
N LYS A 183 -46.79 -77.77 -36.85
CA LYS A 183 -46.29 -79.16 -37.07
C LYS A 183 -46.57 -80.12 -35.91
N HIS A 184 -46.56 -79.61 -34.66
CA HIS A 184 -46.54 -80.47 -33.44
C HIS A 184 -47.72 -80.29 -32.52
N GLY A 185 -48.68 -79.37 -32.85
CA GLY A 185 -49.90 -79.09 -32.01
C GLY A 185 -49.57 -78.19 -30.86
N ALA A 186 -50.59 -77.78 -30.07
CA ALA A 186 -50.50 -76.74 -29.01
C ALA A 186 -49.66 -77.18 -27.75
N GLN A 187 -49.26 -78.38 -27.64
CA GLN A 187 -48.34 -78.90 -26.62
C GLN A 187 -47.40 -80.00 -27.14
N PRO A 188 -46.38 -79.66 -27.92
CA PRO A 188 -45.48 -80.74 -28.53
C PRO A 188 -44.65 -81.53 -27.55
N THR A 189 -44.53 -81.06 -26.30
CA THR A 189 -43.65 -81.67 -25.27
C THR A 189 -44.42 -82.49 -24.19
N ALA A 190 -45.73 -82.49 -24.21
CA ALA A 190 -46.55 -83.11 -23.14
C ALA A 190 -46.29 -84.64 -22.99
N SER A 191 -46.05 -85.38 -24.08
CA SER A 191 -45.75 -86.81 -23.97
C SER A 191 -44.32 -87.07 -23.45
N LEU A 192 -43.41 -86.18 -23.80
CA LEU A 192 -42.03 -86.21 -23.35
C LEU A 192 -41.90 -85.85 -21.87
N GLU A 193 -42.67 -84.88 -21.44
CA GLU A 193 -42.75 -84.46 -20.02
C GLU A 193 -43.30 -85.57 -19.14
N ALA A 194 -44.37 -86.29 -19.60
CA ALA A 194 -44.94 -87.42 -18.87
C ALA A 194 -43.95 -88.57 -18.73
N ALA A 195 -43.18 -88.87 -19.78
CA ALA A 195 -42.17 -89.91 -19.75
C ALA A 195 -40.99 -89.56 -18.84
N ILE A 196 -40.57 -88.35 -18.89
CA ILE A 196 -39.52 -87.82 -17.98
C ILE A 196 -40.00 -87.86 -16.52
N ALA A 197 -41.21 -87.39 -16.24
CA ALA A 197 -41.77 -87.39 -14.89
C ALA A 197 -41.82 -88.83 -14.30
N LYS A 198 -42.18 -89.80 -15.14
CA LYS A 198 -42.20 -91.23 -14.69
C LYS A 198 -40.78 -91.79 -14.46
N ALA A 199 -39.84 -91.56 -15.36
CA ALA A 199 -38.45 -91.90 -15.16
C ALA A 199 -37.80 -91.24 -13.97
N LYS A 200 -38.18 -89.97 -13.70
CA LYS A 200 -37.71 -89.19 -12.54
C LYS A 200 -38.19 -89.91 -11.24
N LYS A 201 -39.47 -90.27 -11.18
CA LYS A 201 -40.02 -90.89 -10.01
C LYS A 201 -39.36 -92.28 -9.68
N GLU A 202 -39.09 -93.09 -10.71
CA GLU A 202 -38.41 -94.39 -10.57
C GLU A 202 -36.94 -94.18 -10.17
N ALA A 203 -36.29 -93.13 -10.70
CA ALA A 203 -34.89 -92.78 -10.36
C ALA A 203 -34.83 -92.27 -8.92
N ASP A 204 -35.81 -91.40 -8.51
CA ASP A 204 -35.85 -90.81 -7.16
C ASP A 204 -36.08 -91.93 -6.08
N GLU A 205 -36.86 -93.01 -6.37
CA GLU A 205 -37.02 -94.12 -5.47
C GLU A 205 -35.73 -94.99 -5.40
N MET A 206 -35.06 -95.28 -6.49
CA MET A 206 -33.80 -96.03 -6.52
C MET A 206 -32.61 -95.29 -5.91
N PHE A 207 -32.54 -93.95 -6.07
CA PHE A 207 -31.44 -93.18 -5.56
C PHE A 207 -31.77 -92.31 -4.34
N LYS A 208 -32.85 -92.54 -3.68
CA LYS A 208 -33.36 -91.74 -2.55
C LYS A 208 -32.28 -91.49 -1.51
N GLU A 209 -31.48 -92.49 -1.16
CA GLU A 209 -30.41 -92.34 -0.19
C GLU A 209 -29.24 -91.51 -0.75
N VAL A 210 -28.91 -91.73 -2.03
CA VAL A 210 -27.85 -91.01 -2.72
C VAL A 210 -28.27 -89.58 -3.02
N LEU A 211 -29.51 -89.33 -3.41
CA LEU A 211 -30.10 -88.06 -3.61
C LEU A 211 -30.15 -87.24 -2.29
N GLY A 212 -30.55 -87.94 -1.19
CA GLY A 212 -30.54 -87.32 0.14
C GLY A 212 -29.14 -86.86 0.56
N ARG A 213 -28.09 -87.61 0.26
CA ARG A 213 -26.70 -87.22 0.52
C ARG A 213 -26.28 -86.06 -0.40
N LYS A 214 -26.72 -86.09 -1.67
CA LYS A 214 -26.51 -85.03 -2.60
C LYS A 214 -27.17 -83.75 -2.20
N ASP A 215 -28.45 -83.85 -1.78
CA ASP A 215 -29.18 -82.63 -1.30
C ASP A 215 -28.56 -82.06 -0.02
N GLY A 216 -28.07 -82.96 0.89
CA GLY A 216 -27.30 -82.46 2.05
C GLY A 216 -25.96 -81.80 1.64
N ALA A 217 -25.29 -82.42 0.64
CA ALA A 217 -24.05 -81.80 0.13
C ALA A 217 -24.31 -80.49 -0.63
N ASP A 218 -25.38 -80.47 -1.41
CA ASP A 218 -25.76 -79.19 -2.14
C ASP A 218 -26.28 -78.12 -1.16
N ALA A 219 -27.01 -78.47 -0.06
CA ALA A 219 -27.36 -77.54 1.00
C ALA A 219 -26.13 -77.02 1.69
N THR A 220 -25.14 -77.90 1.99
CA THR A 220 -23.87 -77.42 2.59
C THR A 220 -23.08 -76.56 1.62
N ARG A 221 -23.06 -76.85 0.35
CA ARG A 221 -22.45 -76.08 -0.67
C ARG A 221 -23.15 -74.73 -0.87
N ASN A 222 -24.47 -74.73 -0.86
CA ASN A 222 -25.25 -73.53 -0.90
C ASN A 222 -25.04 -72.67 0.36
N ALA A 223 -24.98 -73.25 1.54
CA ALA A 223 -24.62 -72.56 2.76
C ALA A 223 -23.23 -71.96 2.69
N LEU A 224 -22.22 -72.67 2.15
CA LEU A 224 -20.86 -72.16 1.89
C LEU A 224 -20.88 -71.07 0.85
N ASN A 225 -21.67 -71.24 -0.20
CA ASN A 225 -21.79 -70.17 -1.23
C ASN A 225 -22.47 -68.94 -0.65
N VAL A 226 -23.46 -69.09 0.19
CA VAL A 226 -24.13 -67.98 0.93
C VAL A 226 -23.09 -67.32 1.84
N LEU A 227 -22.36 -68.10 2.66
CA LEU A 227 -21.31 -67.56 3.53
C LEU A 227 -20.21 -66.82 2.74
N ASN A 228 -19.77 -67.43 1.63
CA ASN A 228 -18.81 -66.76 0.77
C ASN A 228 -19.37 -65.47 0.12
N ARG A 229 -20.67 -65.48 -0.24
CA ARG A 229 -21.36 -64.32 -0.79
C ARG A 229 -21.45 -63.19 0.24
N PHE A 230 -21.66 -63.52 1.50
CA PHE A 230 -21.76 -62.56 2.59
C PHE A 230 -20.44 -62.36 3.35
N LYS A 231 -19.35 -63.03 2.94
CA LYS A 231 -18.00 -62.84 3.51
C LYS A 231 -17.56 -61.39 3.57
N PHE A 232 -18.00 -60.59 2.61
CA PHE A 232 -17.75 -59.15 2.59
C PHE A 232 -18.36 -58.50 3.84
N LEU A 233 -19.61 -58.72 4.15
CA LEU A 233 -20.30 -58.11 5.31
C LEU A 233 -19.67 -58.55 6.64
N PHE A 234 -19.34 -59.82 6.81
CA PHE A 234 -18.74 -60.36 8.03
C PHE A 234 -17.33 -59.83 8.32
N ASN A 235 -16.57 -59.58 7.27
CA ASN A 235 -15.20 -58.98 7.38
C ASN A 235 -15.21 -57.47 7.47
N LEU A 236 -16.32 -56.82 7.19
CA LEU A 236 -16.43 -55.39 7.08
C LEU A 236 -15.97 -54.66 8.35
N PRO A 237 -16.40 -55.03 9.59
CA PRO A 237 -15.93 -54.33 10.79
C PRO A 237 -14.44 -54.38 10.99
N ALA A 238 -13.80 -55.55 10.74
CA ALA A 238 -12.36 -55.71 10.85
C ALA A 238 -11.59 -54.94 9.74
N ASN A 239 -12.15 -54.89 8.52
CA ASN A 239 -11.62 -54.11 7.44
C ASN A 239 -11.66 -52.62 7.75
N ILE A 240 -12.79 -52.14 8.33
CA ILE A 240 -12.94 -50.74 8.71
C ILE A 240 -11.89 -50.37 9.75
N GLU A 241 -11.69 -51.16 10.81
CA GLU A 241 -10.67 -50.90 11.82
C GLU A 241 -9.26 -50.90 11.23
N THR A 242 -8.96 -51.84 10.32
CA THR A 242 -7.66 -51.94 9.67
C THR A 242 -7.41 -50.73 8.73
N ASN A 243 -8.43 -50.33 7.95
CA ASN A 243 -8.32 -49.20 7.01
C ASN A 243 -8.33 -47.87 7.79
N LEU A 244 -9.03 -47.80 8.93
CA LEU A 244 -8.99 -46.65 9.82
C LEU A 244 -7.58 -46.46 10.40
N ALA A 245 -6.90 -47.52 10.79
CA ALA A 245 -5.51 -47.46 11.26
C ALA A 245 -4.53 -47.06 10.15
N LYS A 246 -4.80 -47.45 8.89
CA LYS A 246 -4.00 -47.09 7.71
C LYS A 246 -4.30 -45.68 7.16
N GLY A 247 -5.47 -45.13 7.50
CA GLY A 247 -5.91 -43.83 6.98
C GLY A 247 -6.56 -43.86 5.58
N ASP A 248 -6.95 -45.02 5.10
CA ASP A 248 -7.64 -45.24 3.81
C ASP A 248 -9.14 -44.99 3.95
N PHE A 249 -9.54 -43.78 4.14
CA PHE A 249 -10.94 -43.38 4.46
C PHE A 249 -11.91 -43.64 3.30
N ASP A 250 -11.46 -43.40 2.06
CA ASP A 250 -12.29 -43.58 0.85
C ASP A 250 -12.79 -45.02 0.73
N ARG A 251 -11.90 -46.01 0.98
CA ARG A 251 -12.29 -47.44 0.97
C ARG A 251 -13.34 -47.76 2.04
N ILE A 252 -13.22 -47.16 3.22
CA ILE A 252 -14.19 -47.41 4.29
C ILE A 252 -15.57 -46.90 3.87
N ILE A 253 -15.62 -45.74 3.23
CA ILE A 253 -16.86 -45.11 2.77
C ILE A 253 -17.49 -45.95 1.66
N ASP A 254 -16.73 -46.33 0.65
CA ASP A 254 -17.19 -47.16 -0.46
C ASP A 254 -17.71 -48.52 0.03
N GLU A 255 -16.98 -49.14 0.96
CA GLU A 255 -17.38 -50.45 1.57
C GLU A 255 -18.67 -50.29 2.43
N TYR A 256 -18.79 -49.18 3.17
CA TYR A 256 -19.99 -48.87 3.99
C TYR A 256 -21.22 -48.60 3.12
N GLU A 257 -21.11 -47.72 2.10
CA GLU A 257 -22.20 -47.46 1.17
C GLU A 257 -22.66 -48.70 0.44
N ARG A 258 -21.72 -49.53 0.01
CA ARG A 258 -22.00 -50.81 -0.62
C ARG A 258 -22.73 -51.76 0.37
N ALA A 259 -22.31 -51.82 1.62
CA ALA A 259 -22.96 -52.63 2.62
C ALA A 259 -24.38 -52.09 2.94
N LYS A 260 -24.55 -50.79 3.06
CA LYS A 260 -25.82 -50.14 3.32
C LYS A 260 -26.79 -50.29 2.15
N SER A 261 -26.36 -50.19 0.91
CA SER A 261 -27.20 -50.38 -0.28
C SER A 261 -27.63 -51.84 -0.48
N LEU A 262 -26.77 -52.83 -0.10
CA LEU A 262 -27.04 -54.21 -0.31
C LEU A 262 -27.85 -54.83 0.84
N TYR A 263 -27.69 -54.35 2.06
CA TYR A 263 -28.23 -55.01 3.28
C TYR A 263 -29.04 -54.08 4.20
N GLY A 264 -29.12 -52.78 3.85
CA GLY A 264 -29.83 -51.81 4.73
C GLY A 264 -31.31 -52.07 4.91
N GLU A 265 -31.99 -52.60 3.89
CA GLU A 265 -33.44 -52.96 3.92
C GLU A 265 -33.67 -54.44 4.28
N SER A 266 -32.68 -55.18 4.73
CA SER A 266 -32.80 -56.59 5.06
C SER A 266 -33.46 -56.77 6.46
N GLU A 267 -34.52 -57.61 6.53
CA GLU A 267 -35.20 -57.94 7.78
C GLU A 267 -34.43 -58.91 8.68
N SER A 268 -33.20 -59.33 8.29
CA SER A 268 -32.42 -60.27 9.06
C SER A 268 -31.76 -59.65 10.26
N GLU A 269 -32.07 -60.08 11.48
CA GLU A 269 -31.48 -59.63 12.74
C GLU A 269 -29.95 -59.65 12.73
N ILE A 270 -29.37 -60.73 12.11
CA ILE A 270 -27.93 -60.92 12.06
C ILE A 270 -27.26 -59.77 11.25
N PHE A 271 -27.80 -59.37 10.10
CA PHE A 271 -27.27 -58.29 9.29
C PHE A 271 -27.42 -56.96 9.98
N GLN A 272 -28.51 -56.75 10.75
CA GLN A 272 -28.72 -55.53 11.52
C GLN A 272 -27.67 -55.37 12.64
N ILE A 273 -27.32 -56.45 13.34
CA ILE A 273 -26.27 -56.46 14.37
C ILE A 273 -24.92 -56.06 13.76
N TYR A 274 -24.51 -56.66 12.62
CA TYR A 274 -23.26 -56.29 11.97
C TYR A 274 -23.29 -54.89 11.41
N LEU A 275 -24.40 -54.44 10.84
CA LEU A 275 -24.53 -53.02 10.38
C LEU A 275 -24.46 -52.05 11.53
N GLN A 276 -24.96 -52.41 12.72
CA GLN A 276 -24.84 -51.59 13.94
C GLN A 276 -23.37 -51.47 14.40
N GLU A 277 -22.62 -52.62 14.37
CA GLU A 277 -21.19 -52.63 14.69
C GLU A 277 -20.38 -51.82 13.67
N VAL A 278 -20.69 -51.95 12.38
CA VAL A 278 -20.14 -51.11 11.31
C VAL A 278 -20.49 -49.66 11.56
N GLY A 279 -21.73 -49.34 11.98
CA GLY A 279 -22.16 -48.00 12.34
C GLY A 279 -21.29 -47.34 13.44
N GLN A 280 -20.93 -48.13 14.48
CA GLN A 280 -19.99 -47.64 15.52
C GLN A 280 -18.58 -47.35 14.95
N GLY A 281 -18.12 -48.17 14.02
CA GLY A 281 -16.85 -47.93 13.28
C GLY A 281 -16.91 -46.64 12.46
N VAL A 282 -18.04 -46.41 11.79
CA VAL A 282 -18.28 -45.20 10.99
C VAL A 282 -18.37 -43.94 11.88
N GLU A 283 -18.96 -44.02 13.09
CA GLU A 283 -18.96 -42.89 14.03
C GLU A 283 -17.54 -42.54 14.52
N LYS A 284 -16.68 -43.54 14.75
CA LYS A 284 -15.25 -43.30 15.01
C LYS A 284 -14.56 -42.67 13.82
N LEU A 285 -14.89 -43.08 12.58
CA LEU A 285 -14.37 -42.45 11.37
C LEU A 285 -14.82 -41.02 11.25
N LYS A 286 -16.12 -40.71 11.47
CA LYS A 286 -16.61 -39.32 11.43
C LYS A 286 -15.86 -38.42 12.42
N THR A 287 -15.70 -38.88 13.66
CA THR A 287 -14.94 -38.14 14.68
C THR A 287 -13.49 -37.89 14.25
N ARG A 288 -12.84 -38.92 13.64
CA ARG A 288 -11.46 -38.77 13.17
C ARG A 288 -11.34 -37.86 11.96
N LEU A 289 -12.31 -37.89 11.04
CA LEU A 289 -12.37 -36.98 9.90
C LEU A 289 -12.59 -35.51 10.35
N LEU A 290 -13.44 -35.29 11.37
CA LEU A 290 -13.63 -33.98 11.96
C LEU A 290 -12.36 -33.46 12.61
N LEU A 291 -11.67 -34.29 13.41
CA LEU A 291 -10.39 -33.91 14.01
C LEU A 291 -9.34 -33.57 12.93
N LYS A 292 -9.31 -34.41 11.88
CA LYS A 292 -8.41 -34.14 10.75
C LYS A 292 -8.77 -32.86 9.99
N LEU A 293 -10.05 -32.53 9.88
CA LEU A 293 -10.53 -31.30 9.26
C LEU A 293 -10.15 -30.04 10.07
N GLN A 294 -9.92 -30.21 11.36
CA GLN A 294 -9.47 -29.16 12.28
C GLN A 294 -7.93 -29.02 12.29
N GLU A 295 -7.19 -29.96 11.68
CA GLU A 295 -5.72 -29.85 11.58
C GLU A 295 -5.33 -28.71 10.62
N THR A 296 -4.35 -27.95 11.05
CA THR A 296 -3.79 -26.81 10.30
C THR A 296 -2.91 -27.30 9.13
N GLY A 297 -3.01 -26.63 8.00
CA GLY A 297 -2.14 -26.89 6.84
C GLY A 297 -2.72 -27.80 5.77
N LEU A 298 -3.99 -28.17 5.86
CA LEU A 298 -4.69 -28.92 4.82
C LEU A 298 -4.92 -28.03 3.57
N THR A 299 -4.65 -28.58 2.39
CA THR A 299 -5.02 -27.90 1.14
C THR A 299 -6.54 -27.86 0.95
N LEU A 300 -7.05 -26.86 0.22
CA LEU A 300 -8.50 -26.73 -0.08
C LEU A 300 -9.08 -28.01 -0.68
N ASP A 301 -8.32 -28.71 -1.55
CA ASP A 301 -8.78 -29.95 -2.17
C ASP A 301 -8.89 -31.10 -1.17
N GLN A 302 -7.97 -31.17 -0.20
CA GLN A 302 -8.03 -32.14 0.89
C GLN A 302 -9.23 -31.87 1.82
N GLN A 303 -9.48 -30.60 2.14
CA GLN A 303 -10.64 -30.19 2.93
C GLN A 303 -11.95 -30.53 2.20
N LYS A 304 -12.05 -30.21 0.89
CA LYS A 304 -13.20 -30.59 0.05
C LYS A 304 -13.46 -32.08 0.09
N LYS A 305 -12.40 -32.88 -0.02
CA LYS A 305 -12.50 -34.33 0.01
C LYS A 305 -13.01 -34.88 1.36
N ILE A 306 -12.45 -34.34 2.45
CA ILE A 306 -12.89 -34.73 3.81
C ILE A 306 -14.35 -34.32 4.04
N ILE A 307 -14.74 -33.11 3.64
CA ILE A 307 -16.12 -32.63 3.77
C ILE A 307 -17.06 -33.48 2.92
N ALA A 308 -16.70 -33.79 1.67
CA ALA A 308 -17.50 -34.71 0.82
C ALA A 308 -17.69 -36.07 1.48
N ASN A 309 -16.64 -36.63 2.07
CA ASN A 309 -16.68 -37.89 2.79
C ASN A 309 -17.63 -37.85 4.01
N LEU A 310 -17.62 -36.74 4.77
CA LEU A 310 -18.52 -36.52 5.90
C LEU A 310 -19.98 -36.37 5.47
N VAL A 311 -20.23 -35.67 4.34
CA VAL A 311 -21.57 -35.53 3.76
C VAL A 311 -22.09 -36.87 3.27
N GLN A 312 -21.29 -37.69 2.58
CA GLN A 312 -21.64 -39.04 2.17
C GLN A 312 -22.00 -39.93 3.35
N LEU A 313 -21.31 -39.79 4.48
CA LEU A 313 -21.59 -40.53 5.71
C LEU A 313 -22.85 -40.02 6.47
N ASN A 314 -23.59 -39.04 5.90
CA ASN A 314 -24.77 -38.42 6.56
C ASN A 314 -24.42 -37.93 7.97
N PHE A 315 -23.40 -37.09 8.08
CA PHE A 315 -23.04 -36.45 9.34
C PHE A 315 -24.20 -35.56 9.82
N GLU A 316 -24.58 -35.64 11.09
CA GLU A 316 -25.59 -34.78 11.69
C GLU A 316 -24.99 -33.39 11.95
N GLY A 317 -25.18 -32.47 11.02
CA GLY A 317 -24.64 -31.13 11.09
C GLY A 317 -24.10 -30.68 9.74
N ASP A 318 -23.48 -29.52 9.74
CA ASP A 318 -22.83 -28.96 8.56
C ASP A 318 -21.30 -28.93 8.77
N PRO A 319 -20.60 -30.01 8.35
CA PRO A 319 -19.16 -30.11 8.57
C PRO A 319 -18.36 -29.03 7.85
N ALA A 320 -18.88 -28.53 6.73
CA ALA A 320 -18.24 -27.44 5.98
C ALA A 320 -18.34 -26.12 6.74
N TRP A 321 -19.48 -25.86 7.35
CA TRP A 321 -19.69 -24.67 8.19
C TRP A 321 -18.88 -24.74 9.49
N GLU A 322 -18.80 -25.87 10.13
CA GLU A 322 -17.95 -26.10 11.31
C GLU A 322 -16.47 -25.86 10.98
N CYS A 323 -16.02 -26.39 9.83
CA CYS A 323 -14.68 -26.16 9.32
C CYS A 323 -14.40 -24.65 9.14
N LEU A 324 -15.33 -23.91 8.52
CA LEU A 324 -15.19 -22.45 8.34
C LEU A 324 -15.08 -21.72 9.68
N GLN A 325 -15.90 -22.11 10.67
CA GLN A 325 -15.84 -21.48 12.00
C GLN A 325 -14.54 -21.80 12.75
N VAL A 326 -14.04 -23.02 12.62
CA VAL A 326 -12.75 -23.42 13.22
C VAL A 326 -11.62 -22.64 12.59
N HIS A 327 -11.54 -22.60 11.25
CA HIS A 327 -10.52 -21.81 10.56
C HIS A 327 -10.56 -20.32 10.90
N TYR A 328 -11.77 -19.76 10.99
CA TYR A 328 -11.91 -18.36 11.40
C TYR A 328 -11.37 -18.10 12.82
N ARG A 329 -11.73 -18.98 13.79
CA ARG A 329 -11.23 -18.87 15.17
C ARG A 329 -9.71 -19.08 15.24
N GLU A 330 -9.19 -19.96 14.42
CA GLU A 330 -7.76 -20.21 14.34
C GLU A 330 -6.99 -19.00 13.79
N VAL A 331 -7.47 -18.38 12.71
CA VAL A 331 -6.87 -17.16 12.17
C VAL A 331 -6.84 -16.06 13.24
N LEU A 332 -7.94 -15.84 13.97
CA LEU A 332 -7.97 -14.87 15.06
C LEU A 332 -7.02 -15.27 16.19
N GLY A 333 -6.98 -16.54 16.58
CA GLY A 333 -6.09 -17.02 17.64
C GLY A 333 -4.60 -16.88 17.29
N ARG A 334 -4.23 -17.07 16.02
CA ARG A 334 -2.87 -16.83 15.54
C ARG A 334 -2.50 -15.35 15.56
N LEU A 335 -3.46 -14.48 15.21
CA LEU A 335 -3.27 -13.03 15.32
C LEU A 335 -3.13 -12.60 16.78
N ASP A 336 -3.95 -13.18 17.70
CA ASP A 336 -3.83 -12.91 19.13
C ASP A 336 -2.49 -13.36 19.70
N ALA A 337 -2.06 -14.58 19.37
CA ALA A 337 -0.77 -15.11 19.81
C ALA A 337 0.39 -14.24 19.30
N CYS A 338 0.33 -13.82 18.03
CA CYS A 338 1.32 -12.91 17.45
C CYS A 338 1.32 -11.56 18.20
N ARG A 339 0.15 -10.97 18.45
CA ARG A 339 0.03 -9.72 19.21
C ARG A 339 0.65 -9.85 20.61
N ASP A 340 0.26 -10.88 21.34
CA ASP A 340 0.65 -11.06 22.74
C ASP A 340 2.18 -11.28 22.85
N GLU A 341 2.76 -12.06 21.92
CA GLU A 341 4.21 -12.26 21.83
C GLU A 341 4.94 -10.92 21.65
N TYR A 342 4.50 -10.08 20.71
CA TYR A 342 5.17 -8.80 20.46
C TYR A 342 4.87 -7.73 21.52
N ILE A 343 3.74 -7.80 22.21
CA ILE A 343 3.47 -6.95 23.38
C ILE A 343 4.43 -7.32 24.54
N GLU A 344 4.63 -8.61 24.81
CA GLU A 344 5.59 -9.06 25.83
C GLU A 344 7.02 -8.60 25.48
N LEU A 345 7.43 -8.74 24.21
CA LEU A 345 8.72 -8.23 23.73
C LEU A 345 8.81 -6.71 23.93
N ASN A 346 7.78 -5.96 23.56
CA ASN A 346 7.73 -4.51 23.71
C ASN A 346 7.87 -4.04 25.16
N HIS A 347 7.31 -4.78 26.11
CA HIS A 347 7.46 -4.48 27.54
C HIS A 347 8.84 -4.83 28.10
N THR A 348 9.55 -5.78 27.49
CA THR A 348 10.89 -6.21 27.88
C THR A 348 12.01 -5.43 27.17
N GLU A 349 11.73 -4.81 26.03
CA GLU A 349 12.67 -3.96 25.31
C GLU A 349 13.10 -2.78 26.20
N VAL A 350 14.39 -2.73 26.49
CA VAL A 350 15.02 -1.52 27.03
C VAL A 350 15.06 -0.55 25.86
N ILE A 351 14.31 0.56 25.96
CA ILE A 351 14.37 1.61 24.96
C ILE A 351 15.80 2.12 24.91
N ALA A 352 16.60 1.60 24.01
CA ALA A 352 17.70 2.36 23.47
C ALA A 352 17.02 3.54 22.77
N GLN A 353 17.02 4.73 23.41
CA GLN A 353 16.65 5.95 22.69
C GLN A 353 17.41 5.89 21.37
N PRO A 354 16.77 6.11 20.22
CA PRO A 354 17.49 6.25 18.98
C PRO A 354 18.48 7.38 19.25
N GLN A 355 19.72 7.01 19.55
CA GLN A 355 20.82 7.94 19.56
C GLN A 355 20.99 8.30 18.09
N PHE A 356 20.25 9.29 17.63
CA PHE A 356 20.64 10.06 16.48
C PHE A 356 22.04 10.55 16.80
N GLY A 357 23.05 9.86 16.25
CA GLY A 357 24.42 9.84 16.68
C GLY A 357 25.00 11.23 16.94
N VAL A 358 25.10 11.57 18.20
CA VAL A 358 26.12 12.48 18.68
C VAL A 358 27.38 11.63 18.80
N GLY A 359 27.97 11.34 17.68
CA GLY A 359 29.25 10.65 17.55
C GLY A 359 30.04 11.38 16.50
N ALA A 360 31.07 12.14 16.97
CA ALA A 360 32.03 12.83 16.15
C ALA A 360 32.55 11.97 14.99
N SER A 361 32.02 12.19 13.81
CA SER A 361 32.67 11.99 12.52
C SER A 361 31.84 12.71 11.47
N THR A 362 32.50 13.54 10.67
CA THR A 362 31.98 14.26 9.52
C THR A 362 30.85 13.52 8.81
N PRO A 363 29.69 14.16 8.56
CA PRO A 363 28.59 13.51 7.85
C PRO A 363 29.04 13.21 6.42
N THR A 364 29.39 11.95 6.19
CA THR A 364 29.34 11.43 4.83
C THR A 364 27.88 11.51 4.38
N SER A 365 27.66 11.99 3.19
CA SER A 365 26.44 12.45 2.54
C SER A 365 25.26 11.45 2.45
N ASN A 366 25.15 10.45 3.32
CA ASN A 366 24.16 9.38 3.23
C ASN A 366 23.53 9.01 4.60
N GLN A 367 23.26 9.98 5.49
CA GLN A 367 22.36 9.68 6.60
C GLN A 367 20.91 9.73 6.11
N VAL A 368 20.35 8.57 5.85
CA VAL A 368 18.94 8.38 5.50
C VAL A 368 18.08 8.80 6.69
N LEU A 369 17.12 9.71 6.47
CA LEU A 369 16.19 10.25 7.48
C LEU A 369 15.34 9.17 8.18
N PHE A 370 15.16 8.03 7.51
CA PHE A 370 14.33 6.92 7.95
C PHE A 370 15.02 5.60 7.62
N PRO A 371 14.86 4.56 8.45
CA PRO A 371 15.47 3.26 8.20
C PRO A 371 14.93 2.64 6.91
N GLU A 372 15.83 2.06 6.10
CA GLU A 372 15.46 1.26 4.93
C GLU A 372 15.15 -0.19 5.36
N ASP A 373 14.22 -0.86 4.66
CA ASP A 373 13.76 -2.24 4.97
C ASP A 373 14.88 -3.31 4.90
N ASP A 374 16.05 -3.00 4.32
CA ASP A 374 17.16 -3.94 4.12
C ASP A 374 18.19 -3.93 5.28
N GLN A 375 17.94 -3.21 6.36
CA GLN A 375 18.86 -3.25 7.50
C GLN A 375 18.69 -4.54 8.33
N PRO A 376 19.77 -5.12 8.86
CA PRO A 376 19.68 -6.31 9.72
C PRO A 376 18.77 -6.02 10.92
N ASN A 377 17.96 -7.00 11.34
CA ASN A 377 16.91 -6.94 12.37
C ASN A 377 17.31 -6.38 13.76
N ASP A 378 18.56 -6.00 13.96
CA ASP A 378 19.03 -5.40 15.21
C ASP A 378 18.57 -3.94 15.31
N GLY A 379 17.43 -3.72 15.99
CA GLY A 379 16.92 -2.38 16.31
C GLY A 379 15.53 -2.04 15.76
N VAL A 380 14.87 -2.98 15.07
CA VAL A 380 13.47 -2.78 14.61
C VAL A 380 12.53 -2.87 15.82
N PRO A 381 11.68 -1.85 16.08
CA PRO A 381 10.75 -1.87 17.22
C PRO A 381 9.73 -3.02 17.13
N SER A 382 9.39 -3.66 18.24
CA SER A 382 8.41 -4.75 18.32
C SER A 382 7.07 -4.45 17.64
N PRO A 383 6.47 -3.23 17.70
CA PRO A 383 5.24 -2.93 16.99
C PRO A 383 5.37 -3.01 15.46
N VAL A 384 6.55 -2.70 14.90
CA VAL A 384 6.81 -2.77 13.47
C VAL A 384 6.91 -4.22 13.02
N MET A 385 7.68 -5.03 13.77
CA MET A 385 7.80 -6.48 13.53
C MET A 385 6.43 -7.17 13.66
N PHE A 386 5.62 -6.76 14.62
CA PHE A 386 4.23 -7.22 14.74
C PHE A 386 3.42 -6.95 13.47
N ILE A 387 3.49 -5.74 12.91
CA ILE A 387 2.74 -5.39 11.69
C ILE A 387 3.20 -6.22 10.50
N GLU A 388 4.49 -6.44 10.34
CA GLU A 388 5.04 -7.30 9.29
C GLU A 388 4.52 -8.73 9.42
N GLN A 389 4.62 -9.32 10.61
CA GLN A 389 4.14 -10.67 10.90
C GLN A 389 2.61 -10.77 10.73
N ALA A 390 1.85 -9.87 11.34
CA ALA A 390 0.37 -9.87 11.25
C ALA A 390 -0.10 -9.72 9.80
N THR A 391 0.56 -8.85 9.02
CA THR A 391 0.29 -8.69 7.59
C THR A 391 0.59 -9.98 6.82
N GLY A 392 1.71 -10.64 7.13
CA GLY A 392 2.10 -11.93 6.56
C GLY A 392 1.08 -13.03 6.87
N LEU A 393 0.66 -13.15 8.12
CA LEU A 393 -0.36 -14.12 8.56
C LEU A 393 -1.69 -13.90 7.82
N VAL A 394 -2.15 -12.65 7.75
CA VAL A 394 -3.40 -12.32 7.07
C VAL A 394 -3.31 -12.61 5.56
N ALA A 395 -2.22 -12.25 4.92
CA ALA A 395 -2.02 -12.53 3.49
C ALA A 395 -1.95 -14.03 3.17
N GLN A 396 -1.53 -14.85 4.12
CA GLN A 396 -1.42 -16.31 3.98
C GLN A 396 -2.74 -17.03 4.31
N ASP A 397 -3.40 -16.68 5.40
CA ASP A 397 -4.51 -17.46 5.97
C ASP A 397 -5.89 -17.00 5.46
N PHE A 398 -6.11 -15.68 5.28
CA PHE A 398 -7.40 -15.16 4.79
C PHE A 398 -7.81 -15.65 3.39
N PRO A 399 -6.89 -15.79 2.41
CA PRO A 399 -7.25 -16.36 1.12
C PRO A 399 -7.80 -17.78 1.19
N ALA A 400 -7.25 -18.60 2.09
CA ALA A 400 -7.73 -19.98 2.28
C ALA A 400 -9.15 -19.99 2.88
N LEU A 401 -9.39 -19.20 3.93
CA LEU A 401 -10.69 -19.03 4.55
C LEU A 401 -11.75 -18.50 3.56
N TRP A 402 -11.41 -17.48 2.78
CA TRP A 402 -12.32 -16.89 1.79
C TRP A 402 -12.67 -17.87 0.66
N LYS A 403 -11.66 -18.58 0.10
CA LYS A 403 -11.88 -19.60 -0.94
C LYS A 403 -12.72 -20.76 -0.44
N LEU A 404 -12.51 -21.19 0.82
CA LEU A 404 -13.34 -22.22 1.46
C LEU A 404 -14.80 -21.75 1.58
N GLY A 405 -15.01 -20.51 2.02
CA GLY A 405 -16.34 -19.91 2.08
C GLY A 405 -17.01 -19.78 0.73
N GLN A 406 -16.26 -19.33 -0.29
CA GLN A 406 -16.79 -19.29 -1.66
C GLN A 406 -17.16 -20.67 -2.19
N ALA A 407 -16.37 -21.70 -1.91
CA ALA A 407 -16.66 -23.08 -2.29
C ALA A 407 -17.93 -23.59 -1.57
N TYR A 408 -18.13 -23.18 -0.31
CA TYR A 408 -19.35 -23.49 0.45
C TYR A 408 -20.60 -22.92 -0.23
N PHE A 409 -20.62 -21.61 -0.56
CA PHE A 409 -21.80 -20.94 -1.12
C PHE A 409 -22.03 -21.22 -2.60
N LYS A 410 -21.00 -21.67 -3.34
CA LYS A 410 -21.15 -22.16 -4.73
C LYS A 410 -21.77 -23.56 -4.81
N GLY A 411 -21.95 -24.24 -3.68
CA GLY A 411 -22.46 -25.60 -3.64
C GLY A 411 -21.39 -26.67 -3.91
N ASP A 412 -20.10 -26.30 -3.96
CA ASP A 412 -19.02 -27.26 -4.18
C ASP A 412 -18.79 -28.19 -2.96
N LEU A 413 -19.32 -27.83 -1.80
CA LEU A 413 -19.14 -28.53 -0.51
C LEU A 413 -20.45 -29.06 0.07
N VAL A 414 -21.58 -28.46 -0.25
CA VAL A 414 -22.92 -28.81 0.29
C VAL A 414 -23.93 -28.73 -0.84
N VAL A 415 -24.89 -29.64 -0.84
CA VAL A 415 -25.93 -29.73 -1.90
C VAL A 415 -26.87 -28.52 -1.87
N GLU A 416 -27.18 -28.01 -0.67
CA GLU A 416 -28.02 -26.81 -0.49
C GLU A 416 -27.40 -25.91 0.59
N PRO A 417 -26.69 -24.83 0.20
CA PRO A 417 -26.17 -23.87 1.18
C PRO A 417 -27.30 -23.10 1.83
N ASP A 418 -27.29 -23.00 3.16
CA ASP A 418 -28.25 -22.21 3.93
C ASP A 418 -28.05 -20.72 3.69
N GLY A 419 -29.03 -20.05 3.09
CA GLY A 419 -28.96 -18.61 2.78
C GLY A 419 -28.75 -17.70 4.00
N GLY A 420 -29.15 -18.13 5.19
CA GLY A 420 -28.91 -17.40 6.44
C GLY A 420 -27.42 -17.35 6.81
N LYS A 421 -26.68 -18.40 6.51
CA LYS A 421 -25.23 -18.50 6.81
C LYS A 421 -24.37 -17.57 5.94
N GLN A 422 -24.86 -17.15 4.78
CA GLN A 422 -24.13 -16.21 3.94
C GLN A 422 -23.94 -14.84 4.63
N THR A 423 -24.95 -14.35 5.31
CA THR A 423 -24.86 -13.10 6.08
C THR A 423 -23.92 -13.25 7.25
N VAL A 424 -23.98 -14.37 7.96
CA VAL A 424 -23.08 -14.68 9.08
C VAL A 424 -21.62 -14.77 8.60
N PHE A 425 -21.37 -15.44 7.48
CA PHE A 425 -20.02 -15.52 6.91
C PHE A 425 -19.48 -14.15 6.52
N LYS A 426 -20.31 -13.30 5.89
CA LYS A 426 -19.91 -11.92 5.58
C LYS A 426 -19.55 -11.15 6.85
N GLU A 427 -20.35 -11.28 7.91
CA GLU A 427 -20.06 -10.63 9.19
C GLU A 427 -18.79 -11.20 9.86
N MET A 428 -18.53 -12.50 9.76
CA MET A 428 -17.28 -13.11 10.22
C MET A 428 -16.07 -12.50 9.49
N ILE A 429 -16.10 -12.42 8.17
CA ILE A 429 -15.02 -11.82 7.39
C ILE A 429 -14.83 -10.34 7.71
N LEU A 430 -15.93 -9.58 7.79
CA LEU A 430 -15.89 -8.17 8.20
C LEU A 430 -15.34 -8.01 9.63
N GLY A 431 -15.76 -8.88 10.54
CA GLY A 431 -15.28 -8.91 11.92
C GLY A 431 -13.78 -9.18 12.00
N GLY A 432 -13.30 -10.19 11.28
CA GLY A 432 -11.87 -10.54 11.23
C GLY A 432 -11.00 -9.42 10.66
N ILE A 433 -11.44 -8.80 9.56
CA ILE A 433 -10.72 -7.67 8.96
C ILE A 433 -10.76 -6.43 9.88
N ARG A 434 -11.88 -6.18 10.55
CA ARG A 434 -11.98 -5.10 11.54
C ARG A 434 -11.06 -5.37 12.74
N TYR A 435 -11.01 -6.60 13.20
CA TYR A 435 -10.12 -7.04 14.26
C TYR A 435 -8.66 -6.79 13.90
N TYR A 436 -8.23 -7.29 12.75
CA TYR A 436 -6.88 -7.03 12.20
C TYR A 436 -6.59 -5.53 12.09
N SER A 437 -7.52 -4.75 11.54
CA SER A 437 -7.36 -3.30 11.39
C SER A 437 -7.17 -2.58 12.74
N ASN A 438 -7.96 -2.97 13.75
CA ASN A 438 -7.91 -2.34 15.07
C ASN A 438 -6.66 -2.76 15.87
N MET A 439 -6.16 -3.99 15.67
CA MET A 439 -4.89 -4.43 16.24
C MET A 439 -3.71 -3.59 15.71
N ILE A 440 -3.68 -3.33 14.40
CA ILE A 440 -2.66 -2.43 13.82
C ILE A 440 -2.83 -1.01 14.36
N ARG A 441 -4.07 -0.51 14.48
CA ARG A 441 -4.34 0.81 15.06
C ARG A 441 -3.83 0.91 16.49
N SER A 442 -4.06 -0.11 17.31
CA SER A 442 -3.59 -0.11 18.71
C SER A 442 -2.07 -0.05 18.81
N ALA A 443 -1.35 -0.67 17.88
CA ALA A 443 0.12 -0.70 17.86
C ALA A 443 0.75 0.63 17.41
N VAL A 444 0.13 1.33 16.45
CA VAL A 444 0.75 2.46 15.72
C VAL A 444 -0.01 3.77 15.89
N ILE A 445 -1.35 3.73 15.93
CA ILE A 445 -2.21 4.91 15.99
C ILE A 445 -3.25 4.78 17.12
N PRO A 446 -2.82 4.53 18.38
CA PRO A 446 -3.73 4.25 19.49
C PRO A 446 -4.72 5.39 19.75
N GLN A 447 -4.38 6.64 19.38
CA GLN A 447 -5.26 7.80 19.52
C GLN A 447 -6.54 7.72 18.68
N THR A 448 -6.59 6.87 17.66
CA THR A 448 -7.79 6.67 16.84
C THR A 448 -8.79 5.70 17.47
N LEU A 449 -8.39 4.98 18.51
CA LEU A 449 -9.21 4.01 19.26
C LEU A 449 -9.65 4.61 20.60
N LYS A 450 -10.83 4.19 21.06
CA LYS A 450 -11.32 4.50 22.41
C LYS A 450 -10.55 3.66 23.45
N ASP A 451 -10.48 4.14 24.68
CA ASP A 451 -9.75 3.44 25.75
C ASP A 451 -10.24 2.00 25.99
N PHE A 452 -11.53 1.74 25.82
CA PHE A 452 -12.07 0.39 25.88
C PHE A 452 -11.55 -0.51 24.75
N GLU A 453 -11.48 0.01 23.53
CA GLU A 453 -10.99 -0.71 22.35
C GLU A 453 -9.48 -0.97 22.44
N ARG A 454 -8.72 -0.05 23.04
CA ARG A 454 -7.28 -0.27 23.27
C ARG A 454 -7.02 -1.48 24.17
N ASN A 455 -7.84 -1.66 25.21
CA ASN A 455 -7.74 -2.81 26.12
C ASN A 455 -8.05 -4.13 25.42
N GLU A 456 -8.95 -4.11 24.45
CA GLU A 456 -9.36 -5.30 23.68
C GLU A 456 -8.29 -5.69 22.63
N TYR A 457 -7.73 -4.71 21.92
CA TYR A 457 -6.83 -4.96 20.79
C TYR A 457 -5.34 -4.95 21.17
N GLY A 458 -5.00 -4.63 22.39
CA GLY A 458 -3.65 -4.72 22.95
C GLY A 458 -3.18 -3.41 23.56
N LEU A 459 -2.61 -3.50 24.76
CA LEU A 459 -1.99 -2.39 25.48
C LEU A 459 -0.51 -2.32 25.14
N TRP A 460 -0.16 -1.45 24.21
CA TRP A 460 1.21 -1.12 23.86
C TRP A 460 1.71 0.03 24.77
N ARG A 461 3.04 0.18 24.89
CA ARG A 461 3.62 1.27 25.68
C ARG A 461 3.28 2.63 25.06
N ASP A 462 3.02 3.63 25.89
CA ASP A 462 2.67 4.98 25.43
C ASP A 462 3.80 5.68 24.65
N ASP A 463 5.06 5.31 24.91
CA ASP A 463 6.22 5.87 24.22
C ASP A 463 6.43 5.31 22.81
N ASN A 464 5.67 4.29 22.41
CA ASN A 464 5.83 3.63 21.11
C ASN A 464 5.66 4.58 19.92
N ILE A 465 4.81 5.59 20.04
CA ILE A 465 4.55 6.54 18.94
C ILE A 465 5.85 7.23 18.50
N LYS A 466 6.72 7.59 19.43
CA LYS A 466 8.02 8.21 19.13
C LYS A 466 9.02 7.23 18.53
N VAL A 467 8.98 5.97 18.99
CA VAL A 467 9.90 4.92 18.56
C VAL A 467 9.50 4.37 17.19
N VAL A 468 8.20 4.21 16.94
CA VAL A 468 7.64 3.68 15.69
C VAL A 468 7.60 4.75 14.59
N GLY A 469 7.58 6.04 14.96
CA GLY A 469 7.47 7.14 14.00
C GLY A 469 8.36 7.01 12.77
N PRO A 470 9.68 6.79 12.92
CA PRO A 470 10.61 6.60 11.80
C PRO A 470 10.29 5.38 10.91
N TRP A 471 9.57 4.38 11.44
CA TRP A 471 9.23 3.15 10.74
C TRP A 471 7.83 3.14 10.11
N LEU A 472 7.07 4.23 10.27
CA LEU A 472 5.72 4.34 9.71
C LEU A 472 5.64 4.11 8.19
N PRO A 473 6.58 4.60 7.37
CA PRO A 473 6.57 4.30 5.93
C PRO A 473 6.68 2.80 5.63
N SER A 474 7.49 2.06 6.40
CA SER A 474 7.59 0.60 6.29
C SER A 474 6.28 -0.08 6.71
N CYS A 475 5.69 0.33 7.84
CA CYS A 475 4.37 -0.15 8.28
C CYS A 475 3.30 0.05 7.19
N LEU A 476 3.30 1.22 6.55
CA LEU A 476 2.39 1.53 5.45
C LEU A 476 2.59 0.57 4.26
N ARG A 477 3.84 0.27 3.87
CA ARG A 477 4.14 -0.70 2.81
C ARG A 477 3.62 -2.10 3.13
N HIS A 478 3.80 -2.56 4.37
CA HIS A 478 3.25 -3.87 4.80
C HIS A 478 1.72 -3.91 4.73
N VAL A 479 1.04 -2.88 5.23
CA VAL A 479 -0.43 -2.80 5.17
C VAL A 479 -0.94 -2.70 3.71
N ARG A 480 -0.24 -2.01 2.83
CA ARG A 480 -0.56 -1.96 1.39
C ARG A 480 -0.47 -3.35 0.74
N LYS A 481 0.54 -4.16 1.09
CA LYS A 481 0.64 -5.55 0.61
C LYS A 481 -0.60 -6.37 1.00
N SER A 482 -1.07 -6.26 2.26
CA SER A 482 -2.31 -6.94 2.68
C SER A 482 -3.54 -6.41 1.95
N TYR A 483 -3.62 -5.11 1.72
CA TYR A 483 -4.72 -4.50 0.98
C TYR A 483 -4.80 -4.99 -0.47
N LEU A 484 -3.67 -5.08 -1.16
CA LEU A 484 -3.58 -5.63 -2.52
C LEU A 484 -4.00 -7.10 -2.55
N SER A 485 -3.56 -7.90 -1.57
CA SER A 485 -4.01 -9.29 -1.43
C SER A 485 -5.53 -9.40 -1.25
N PHE A 486 -6.16 -8.50 -0.50
CA PHE A 486 -7.61 -8.47 -0.33
C PHE A 486 -8.37 -8.06 -1.60
N ILE A 487 -7.80 -7.17 -2.42
CA ILE A 487 -8.38 -6.81 -3.73
C ILE A 487 -8.36 -8.01 -4.68
N GLU A 488 -7.26 -8.77 -4.71
CA GLU A 488 -7.13 -9.97 -5.54
C GLU A 488 -8.14 -11.06 -5.17
N LEU A 489 -8.62 -11.08 -3.92
CA LEU A 489 -9.60 -12.04 -3.42
C LEU A 489 -11.05 -11.67 -3.76
N ASP A 490 -11.31 -10.49 -4.34
CA ASP A 490 -12.67 -10.00 -4.64
C ASP A 490 -13.59 -9.99 -3.40
N LEU A 491 -13.07 -9.41 -2.31
CA LEU A 491 -13.80 -9.26 -1.06
C LEU A 491 -14.94 -8.25 -1.18
N PRO A 492 -15.97 -8.33 -0.30
CA PRO A 492 -17.03 -7.32 -0.25
C PRO A 492 -16.48 -5.90 -0.06
N LEU A 493 -17.06 -4.91 -0.75
CA LEU A 493 -16.63 -3.51 -0.67
C LEU A 493 -16.54 -2.98 0.77
N GLN A 494 -17.41 -3.47 1.67
CA GLN A 494 -17.39 -3.10 3.08
C GLN A 494 -16.08 -3.53 3.78
N ALA A 495 -15.56 -4.71 3.46
CA ALA A 495 -14.29 -5.24 3.97
C ALA A 495 -13.12 -4.41 3.45
N LEU A 496 -13.09 -4.15 2.15
CA LEU A 496 -12.07 -3.30 1.52
C LEU A 496 -12.08 -1.87 2.09
N ASN A 497 -13.26 -1.32 2.38
CA ASN A 497 -13.37 0.01 2.99
C ASN A 497 -12.78 0.08 4.41
N ILE A 498 -12.79 -0.99 5.20
CA ILE A 498 -12.16 -1.03 6.53
C ILE A 498 -10.64 -0.88 6.38
N VAL A 499 -10.03 -1.67 5.50
CA VAL A 499 -8.58 -1.62 5.27
C VAL A 499 -8.17 -0.32 4.57
N LYS A 500 -9.00 0.16 3.65
CA LYS A 500 -8.81 1.44 2.99
C LYS A 500 -8.77 2.60 4.01
N ARG A 501 -9.67 2.61 5.00
CA ARG A 501 -9.63 3.59 6.09
C ARG A 501 -8.36 3.44 6.93
N LEU A 502 -7.96 2.22 7.28
CA LEU A 502 -6.71 1.97 7.98
C LEU A 502 -5.52 2.53 7.20
N THR A 503 -5.44 2.23 5.90
CA THR A 503 -4.37 2.75 5.03
C THR A 503 -4.39 4.28 4.99
N THR A 504 -5.57 4.90 4.90
CA THR A 504 -5.70 6.36 4.90
C THR A 504 -5.24 6.97 6.23
N ASP A 505 -5.66 6.40 7.36
CA ASP A 505 -5.24 6.89 8.69
C ASP A 505 -3.73 6.74 8.89
N LEU A 506 -3.14 5.61 8.44
CA LEU A 506 -1.69 5.40 8.47
C LEU A 506 -0.95 6.40 7.57
N ARG A 507 -1.48 6.70 6.39
CA ARG A 507 -0.89 7.69 5.47
C ARG A 507 -0.90 9.08 6.10
N ILE A 508 -2.01 9.48 6.73
CA ILE A 508 -2.11 10.76 7.44
C ILE A 508 -1.11 10.81 8.60
N GLN A 509 -1.05 9.76 9.42
CA GLN A 509 -0.12 9.69 10.54
C GLN A 509 1.34 9.68 10.07
N CYS A 510 1.65 8.97 8.98
CA CYS A 510 2.97 8.96 8.37
C CYS A 510 3.37 10.38 7.94
N LEU A 511 2.50 11.11 7.26
CA LEU A 511 2.74 12.50 6.88
C LEU A 511 3.01 13.39 8.10
N GLN A 512 2.14 13.33 9.12
CA GLN A 512 2.31 14.11 10.35
C GLN A 512 3.66 13.80 11.02
N THR A 513 4.03 12.53 11.10
CA THR A 513 5.29 12.12 11.72
C THR A 513 6.50 12.53 10.89
N VAL A 514 6.44 12.40 9.56
CA VAL A 514 7.52 12.86 8.68
C VAL A 514 7.73 14.36 8.86
N PHE A 515 6.67 15.17 8.83
CA PHE A 515 6.78 16.60 9.02
C PHE A 515 7.30 16.96 10.43
N GLN A 516 6.82 16.28 11.46
CA GLN A 516 7.32 16.52 12.83
C GLN A 516 8.80 16.16 12.96
N THR A 517 9.22 15.00 12.42
CA THR A 517 10.62 14.57 12.43
C THR A 517 11.52 15.57 11.68
N VAL A 518 11.03 16.11 10.56
CA VAL A 518 11.76 17.15 9.82
C VAL A 518 11.91 18.41 10.66
N VAL A 519 10.84 18.86 11.31
CA VAL A 519 10.89 20.03 12.22
C VAL A 519 11.88 19.80 13.35
N ASP A 520 11.81 18.63 14.00
CA ASP A 520 12.71 18.26 15.09
C ASP A 520 14.17 18.23 14.64
N GLN A 521 14.45 17.70 13.45
CA GLN A 521 15.81 17.71 12.88
C GLN A 521 16.30 19.10 12.50
N VAL A 522 15.40 19.94 11.97
CA VAL A 522 15.73 21.35 11.69
C VAL A 522 16.07 22.10 12.99
N HIS A 523 15.37 21.80 14.08
CA HIS A 523 15.68 22.38 15.38
C HIS A 523 17.01 21.90 15.99
N LEU A 524 17.53 20.74 15.56
CA LEU A 524 18.85 20.23 15.96
C LEU A 524 20.00 20.73 15.07
N LEU A 525 19.72 21.52 14.03
CA LEU A 525 20.73 22.06 13.16
C LEU A 525 21.73 23.03 13.88
N PRO A 526 21.35 23.83 14.88
CA PRO A 526 22.27 24.67 15.61
C PRO A 526 23.43 23.89 16.21
N ASP A 527 23.17 22.68 16.73
CA ASP A 527 24.20 21.78 17.29
C ASP A 527 25.26 21.33 16.26
N LYS A 528 24.94 21.41 14.98
CA LYS A 528 25.78 21.01 13.85
C LYS A 528 26.49 22.18 13.21
N GLU A 529 26.24 23.43 13.66
CA GLU A 529 26.84 24.61 13.07
C GLU A 529 28.34 24.68 13.45
N GLU A 530 29.20 24.70 12.44
CA GLU A 530 30.64 24.86 12.55
C GLU A 530 31.13 26.24 12.08
N PHE A 531 30.25 27.09 11.61
CA PHE A 531 30.53 28.42 11.03
C PHE A 531 31.55 28.38 9.91
N ARG A 532 31.54 27.30 9.11
CA ARG A 532 32.35 27.26 7.88
C ARG A 532 31.72 28.19 6.85
N GLU A 533 32.47 29.22 6.50
CA GLU A 533 32.04 30.25 5.54
C GLU A 533 32.25 29.73 4.12
N ASP A 534 31.16 29.64 3.34
CA ASP A 534 31.20 29.47 1.88
C ASP A 534 30.88 30.85 1.26
N ILE A 535 31.90 31.46 0.63
CA ILE A 535 31.81 32.82 0.07
C ILE A 535 31.26 32.72 -1.34
N THR A 536 30.03 33.18 -1.51
CA THR A 536 29.40 33.29 -2.83
C THR A 536 29.40 34.75 -3.29
N ASP A 537 29.68 34.99 -4.59
CA ASP A 537 29.70 36.35 -5.17
C ASP A 537 28.32 37.03 -5.02
N GLU A 538 27.25 36.29 -5.02
CA GLU A 538 25.87 36.79 -5.01
C GLU A 538 25.34 37.11 -3.62
N TYR A 539 25.61 36.25 -2.62
CA TYR A 539 25.03 36.33 -1.29
C TYR A 539 26.04 36.66 -0.18
N GLY A 540 27.32 36.69 -0.50
CA GLY A 540 28.41 36.83 0.46
C GLY A 540 28.74 35.50 1.15
N ALA A 541 29.20 35.58 2.42
CA ALA A 541 29.52 34.42 3.21
C ALA A 541 28.24 33.78 3.76
N VAL A 542 28.02 32.50 3.40
CA VAL A 542 26.88 31.69 3.82
C VAL A 542 27.43 30.47 4.55
N THR A 543 26.76 30.00 5.60
CA THR A 543 27.18 28.75 6.28
C THR A 543 26.55 27.54 5.63
N GLU A 544 26.88 26.33 6.13
CA GLU A 544 26.34 25.09 5.59
C GLU A 544 24.85 24.86 5.97
N LEU A 545 24.34 25.57 6.97
CA LEU A 545 22.97 25.37 7.49
C LEU A 545 21.86 25.41 6.44
N PRO A 546 21.82 26.39 5.51
CA PRO A 546 20.79 26.43 4.48
C PRO A 546 20.82 25.22 3.56
N ASN A 547 22.01 24.70 3.25
CA ASN A 547 22.18 23.50 2.42
C ASN A 547 21.75 22.24 3.17
N LEU A 548 22.07 22.12 4.46
CA LEU A 548 21.60 21.03 5.31
C LEU A 548 20.08 21.04 5.43
N PHE A 549 19.49 22.23 5.60
CA PHE A 549 18.03 22.37 5.59
C PHE A 549 17.43 21.94 4.23
N GLU A 550 18.00 22.38 3.11
CA GLU A 550 17.59 21.95 1.77
C GLU A 550 17.60 20.42 1.66
N ILE A 551 18.69 19.77 2.06
CA ILE A 551 18.85 18.31 2.00
C ILE A 551 17.79 17.60 2.86
N ILE A 552 17.59 18.02 4.11
CA ILE A 552 16.60 17.44 5.01
C ILE A 552 15.20 17.52 4.40
N VAL A 553 14.80 18.69 3.89
CA VAL A 553 13.48 18.88 3.31
C VAL A 553 13.33 18.09 2.01
N ILE A 554 14.32 18.10 1.11
CA ILE A 554 14.26 17.35 -0.16
C ILE A 554 14.19 15.84 0.09
N GLN A 555 14.95 15.31 1.07
CA GLN A 555 14.87 13.89 1.45
C GLN A 555 13.47 13.54 1.96
N SER A 556 12.85 14.41 2.76
CA SER A 556 11.50 14.20 3.23
C SER A 556 10.45 14.17 2.11
N VAL A 557 10.67 14.90 1.00
CA VAL A 557 9.77 14.94 -0.16
C VAL A 557 9.58 13.55 -0.77
N GLN A 558 10.61 12.70 -0.80
CA GLN A 558 10.49 11.32 -1.28
C GLN A 558 9.52 10.50 -0.41
N LEU A 559 9.63 10.61 0.91
CA LEU A 559 8.75 9.91 1.85
C LEU A 559 7.32 10.44 1.82
N ILE A 560 7.18 11.75 1.69
CA ILE A 560 5.88 12.38 1.48
C ILE A 560 5.25 11.85 0.19
N LYS A 561 6.04 11.72 -0.87
CA LYS A 561 5.61 11.15 -2.14
C LYS A 561 5.08 9.73 -1.97
N GLU A 562 5.82 8.84 -1.29
CA GLU A 562 5.38 7.48 -1.00
C GLU A 562 4.10 7.43 -0.17
N SER A 563 3.93 8.36 0.77
CA SER A 563 2.75 8.44 1.63
C SER A 563 1.53 9.03 0.91
N LEU A 564 1.72 10.04 0.06
CA LEU A 564 0.65 10.69 -0.71
C LEU A 564 0.24 9.90 -1.94
N LEU A 565 1.21 9.28 -2.66
CA LEU A 565 0.92 8.55 -3.87
C LEU A 565 0.03 7.34 -3.58
N GLN A 566 -0.95 7.19 -4.43
CA GLN A 566 -1.82 6.03 -4.44
C GLN A 566 -1.08 4.87 -5.14
N GLU A 567 -0.92 3.74 -4.46
CA GLU A 567 -0.55 2.50 -5.11
C GLU A 567 -1.78 1.84 -5.74
N GLY A 568 -2.19 2.37 -6.88
CA GLY A 568 -3.31 1.85 -7.65
C GLY A 568 -4.61 2.66 -7.55
N LYS A 569 -5.60 2.29 -8.38
CA LYS A 569 -6.89 2.99 -8.53
C LYS A 569 -7.84 2.83 -7.32
N HIS A 570 -7.45 2.06 -6.33
CA HIS A 570 -8.32 1.65 -5.22
C HIS A 570 -8.09 2.43 -3.92
N GLU A 571 -6.98 3.15 -3.81
CA GLU A 571 -6.73 4.03 -2.66
C GLU A 571 -7.45 5.38 -2.83
N GLU A 572 -7.89 5.95 -1.71
CA GLU A 572 -8.47 7.30 -1.73
C GLU A 572 -7.39 8.36 -1.90
N ASP A 573 -7.72 9.39 -2.65
CA ASP A 573 -6.90 10.58 -2.67
C ASP A 573 -7.05 11.30 -1.33
N ILE A 574 -5.96 11.38 -0.54
CA ILE A 574 -5.94 12.07 0.74
C ILE A 574 -6.32 13.55 0.56
N LEU A 575 -5.92 14.15 -0.54
CA LEU A 575 -6.19 15.55 -0.85
C LEU A 575 -7.68 15.83 -1.12
N SER A 576 -8.50 14.78 -1.35
CA SER A 576 -9.94 14.92 -1.51
C SER A 576 -10.72 15.15 -0.21
N TYR A 577 -10.10 14.93 0.95
CA TYR A 577 -10.71 15.21 2.25
C TYR A 577 -10.77 16.74 2.51
N ASN A 578 -11.90 17.20 2.97
CA ASN A 578 -12.26 18.63 3.06
C ASN A 578 -11.28 19.56 3.81
N ASN A 579 -10.33 19.08 4.57
CA ASN A 579 -9.34 19.91 5.26
C ASN A 579 -7.91 19.42 5.09
N ALA A 580 -7.72 18.28 4.42
CA ALA A 580 -6.39 17.65 4.31
C ALA A 580 -5.39 18.52 3.54
N HIS A 581 -5.88 19.29 2.58
CA HIS A 581 -5.05 20.22 1.81
C HIS A 581 -4.57 21.38 2.71
N ASP A 582 -5.47 22.00 3.47
CA ASP A 582 -5.14 23.10 4.37
C ASP A 582 -4.22 22.63 5.51
N ASP A 583 -4.48 21.44 6.08
CA ASP A 583 -3.63 20.84 7.12
C ASP A 583 -2.23 20.54 6.58
N LEU A 584 -2.12 20.03 5.36
CA LEU A 584 -0.85 19.74 4.71
C LEU A 584 -0.07 21.03 4.38
N GLU A 585 -0.75 22.06 3.86
CA GLU A 585 -0.16 23.38 3.65
C GLU A 585 0.39 23.94 4.96
N LEU A 586 -0.36 23.82 6.05
CA LEU A 586 0.06 24.28 7.38
C LEU A 586 1.28 23.51 7.89
N MET A 587 1.32 22.18 7.72
CA MET A 587 2.49 21.36 8.09
C MET A 587 3.73 21.79 7.30
N ILE A 588 3.61 21.96 5.99
CA ILE A 588 4.70 22.45 5.15
C ILE A 588 5.13 23.84 5.58
N GLN A 589 4.19 24.75 5.84
CA GLN A 589 4.48 26.10 6.34
C GLN A 589 5.28 26.04 7.65
N ASN A 590 4.91 25.14 8.56
CA ASN A 590 5.61 24.96 9.84
C ASN A 590 7.06 24.47 9.61
N VAL A 591 7.27 23.51 8.69
CA VAL A 591 8.62 23.07 8.31
C VAL A 591 9.43 24.20 7.72
N LEU A 592 8.88 24.95 6.76
CA LEU A 592 9.59 26.05 6.12
C LEU A 592 9.89 27.19 7.10
N SER A 593 9.02 27.40 8.08
CA SER A 593 9.18 28.46 9.09
C SER A 593 10.08 28.02 10.26
N SER A 594 10.20 26.70 10.54
CA SER A 594 11.03 26.20 11.64
C SER A 594 12.50 26.55 11.46
N PHE A 595 13.00 26.61 10.24
CA PHE A 595 14.38 26.99 9.98
C PHE A 595 14.64 28.47 10.28
N ALA A 596 13.66 29.36 10.13
CA ALA A 596 13.79 30.73 10.58
C ALA A 596 13.97 30.82 12.12
N ILE A 597 13.24 29.98 12.87
CA ILE A 597 13.41 29.85 14.32
C ILE A 597 14.80 29.27 14.66
N THR A 598 15.22 28.30 13.89
CA THR A 598 16.57 27.70 14.03
C THR A 598 17.67 28.72 13.83
N LEU A 599 17.57 29.59 12.81
CA LEU A 599 18.55 30.68 12.59
C LEU A 599 18.52 31.73 13.74
N GLU A 600 17.33 32.02 14.30
CA GLU A 600 17.22 32.86 15.47
C GLU A 600 17.87 32.24 16.71
N ASN A 601 17.76 30.90 16.90
CA ASN A 601 18.41 30.15 17.98
C ASN A 601 19.92 30.15 17.82
N VAL A 602 20.47 29.97 16.61
CA VAL A 602 21.91 30.00 16.34
C VAL A 602 22.56 31.31 16.84
N VAL A 603 21.83 32.43 16.74
CA VAL A 603 22.33 33.71 17.22
C VAL A 603 22.41 33.74 18.76
N ASN A 604 21.45 33.08 19.43
CA ASN A 604 21.32 33.13 20.89
C ASN A 604 22.12 32.04 21.63
N GLU A 605 22.64 31.05 20.90
CA GLU A 605 23.42 29.96 21.48
C GLU A 605 24.89 30.31 21.67
N ASP A 606 25.47 29.74 22.77
CA ASP A 606 26.89 29.90 23.07
C ASP A 606 27.71 28.77 22.41
N TYR A 607 28.61 29.15 21.53
CA TYR A 607 29.52 28.22 20.82
C TYR A 607 30.97 28.22 21.38
N ASP A 608 31.13 28.49 22.67
CA ASP A 608 32.43 28.59 23.34
C ASP A 608 33.26 27.30 23.24
N SER A 609 32.60 26.16 22.98
CA SER A 609 33.28 24.86 22.74
C SER A 609 33.98 24.77 21.38
N LEU A 610 33.63 25.63 20.42
CA LEU A 610 34.24 25.62 19.10
C LEU A 610 35.60 26.32 19.13
N ARG A 611 36.60 25.72 18.49
CA ARG A 611 38.00 26.23 18.47
C ARG A 611 38.08 27.62 17.78
N PHE A 612 37.12 27.94 16.93
CA PHE A 612 37.06 29.20 16.15
C PHE A 612 35.60 29.72 16.15
N ALA A 613 35.03 29.92 17.35
CA ALA A 613 33.70 30.52 17.43
C ALA A 613 33.74 31.96 16.90
N PRO A 614 32.84 32.35 15.99
CA PRO A 614 32.74 33.72 15.52
C PRO A 614 32.19 34.62 16.64
N THR A 615 32.48 35.91 16.53
CA THR A 615 31.86 36.92 17.42
C THR A 615 30.36 36.97 17.18
N ASP A 616 29.58 37.42 18.20
CA ASP A 616 28.13 37.51 18.07
C ASP A 616 27.69 38.40 16.90
N SER A 617 28.46 39.45 16.61
CA SER A 617 28.22 40.31 15.44
C SER A 617 28.42 39.56 14.12
N VAL A 618 29.41 38.70 14.03
CA VAL A 618 29.64 37.87 12.83
C VAL A 618 28.57 36.81 12.69
N LYS A 619 28.12 36.21 13.81
CA LYS A 619 26.96 35.26 13.81
C LYS A 619 25.71 35.95 13.22
N LEU A 620 25.41 37.18 13.67
CA LEU A 620 24.29 37.96 13.15
C LEU A 620 24.36 38.17 11.62
N LEU A 621 25.53 38.57 11.10
CA LEU A 621 25.72 38.77 9.66
C LEU A 621 25.62 37.47 8.85
N LEU A 622 26.20 36.37 9.36
CA LEU A 622 26.09 35.06 8.70
C LEU A 622 24.63 34.58 8.67
N CYS A 623 23.89 34.75 9.77
CA CYS A 623 22.47 34.39 9.80
C CYS A 623 21.62 35.30 8.89
N LEU A 624 21.99 36.56 8.73
CA LEU A 624 21.39 37.46 7.74
C LEU A 624 21.55 36.93 6.31
N ASN A 625 22.77 36.55 5.93
CA ASN A 625 23.05 35.99 4.61
C ASN A 625 22.35 34.64 4.43
N ASN A 626 22.34 33.79 5.47
CA ASN A 626 21.61 32.52 5.45
C ASN A 626 20.11 32.71 5.24
N CYS A 627 19.48 33.72 5.87
CA CYS A 627 18.07 34.07 5.61
C CYS A 627 17.84 34.42 4.14
N MET A 628 18.67 35.27 3.58
CA MET A 628 18.52 35.72 2.19
C MET A 628 18.79 34.59 1.19
N PHE A 629 19.82 33.79 1.43
CA PHE A 629 20.15 32.63 0.61
C PHE A 629 18.99 31.60 0.66
N THR A 630 18.46 31.33 1.84
CA THR A 630 17.31 30.43 2.00
C THR A 630 16.10 30.93 1.23
N GLN A 631 15.78 32.23 1.35
CA GLN A 631 14.62 32.84 0.70
C GLN A 631 14.74 32.80 -0.82
N SER A 632 15.94 33.05 -1.36
CA SER A 632 16.14 33.23 -2.80
C SER A 632 16.60 31.98 -3.55
N GLN A 633 17.26 31.02 -2.89
CA GLN A 633 17.79 29.81 -3.53
C GLN A 633 17.10 28.55 -3.01
N VAL A 634 17.02 28.39 -1.69
CA VAL A 634 16.52 27.12 -1.09
C VAL A 634 15.00 26.98 -1.24
N LEU A 635 14.22 28.00 -0.91
CA LEU A 635 12.76 27.94 -1.04
C LEU A 635 12.29 27.65 -2.48
N PRO A 636 12.85 28.26 -3.54
CA PRO A 636 12.49 27.92 -4.93
C PRO A 636 12.84 26.48 -5.32
N LYS A 637 13.96 25.95 -4.83
CA LYS A 637 14.35 24.54 -5.08
C LYS A 637 13.39 23.58 -4.38
N ILE A 638 13.03 23.87 -3.12
CA ILE A 638 12.02 23.12 -2.38
C ILE A 638 10.68 23.18 -3.11
N GLN A 639 10.27 24.36 -3.57
CA GLN A 639 9.04 24.52 -4.35
C GLN A 639 9.04 23.63 -5.58
N LYS A 640 10.14 23.59 -6.32
CA LYS A 640 10.28 22.74 -7.50
C LYS A 640 10.21 21.24 -7.13
N ALA A 641 10.91 20.83 -6.06
CA ALA A 641 10.89 19.44 -5.60
C ALA A 641 9.46 18.97 -5.25
N TYR A 642 8.67 19.81 -4.60
CA TYR A 642 7.25 19.50 -4.30
C TYR A 642 6.36 19.54 -5.56
N GLN A 643 6.61 20.46 -6.50
CA GLN A 643 5.89 20.49 -7.78
C GLN A 643 6.14 19.22 -8.61
N ASP A 644 7.34 18.67 -8.57
CA ASP A 644 7.70 17.41 -9.24
C ASP A 644 6.94 16.19 -8.64
N VAL A 645 6.44 16.32 -7.43
CA VAL A 645 5.55 15.31 -6.78
C VAL A 645 4.09 15.44 -7.27
N GLY A 646 3.73 16.57 -7.89
CA GLY A 646 2.59 16.62 -8.83
C GLY A 646 1.24 17.09 -8.28
N HIS A 647 1.06 17.53 -7.01
CA HIS A 647 -0.29 17.91 -6.54
C HIS A 647 -0.39 19.06 -5.53
N LEU A 648 0.71 19.69 -5.13
CA LEU A 648 0.68 20.71 -4.08
C LEU A 648 1.04 22.10 -4.63
N SER A 649 0.09 23.01 -4.56
CA SER A 649 0.38 24.43 -4.74
C SER A 649 1.02 24.94 -3.45
N LEU A 650 2.33 25.22 -3.45
CA LEU A 650 3.04 25.75 -2.29
C LEU A 650 3.10 27.28 -2.27
N GLU A 651 2.30 27.96 -3.09
CA GLU A 651 2.34 29.42 -3.17
C GLU A 651 2.08 30.10 -1.82
N ARG A 652 1.06 29.63 -1.07
CA ARG A 652 0.75 30.20 0.24
C ARG A 652 1.80 29.88 1.32
N PRO A 653 2.21 28.59 1.52
CA PRO A 653 3.25 28.25 2.49
C PRO A 653 4.58 28.96 2.25
N ILE A 654 5.00 29.08 0.99
CA ILE A 654 6.25 29.76 0.62
C ILE A 654 6.13 31.26 0.81
N ALA A 655 5.01 31.88 0.44
CA ALA A 655 4.79 33.29 0.66
C ALA A 655 4.83 33.65 2.15
N GLU A 656 4.22 32.84 3.00
CA GLU A 656 4.23 33.07 4.44
C GLU A 656 5.60 32.77 5.07
N ALA A 657 6.28 31.69 4.64
CA ALA A 657 7.66 31.43 5.05
C ALA A 657 8.59 32.56 4.62
N SER A 658 8.49 33.03 3.37
CA SER A 658 9.28 34.18 2.87
C SER A 658 9.06 35.44 3.69
N LYS A 659 7.82 35.68 4.13
CA LYS A 659 7.48 36.79 5.02
C LYS A 659 8.15 36.63 6.40
N ASN A 660 8.15 35.39 6.96
CA ASN A 660 8.83 35.14 8.22
C ASN A 660 10.34 35.37 8.11
N TYR A 661 10.98 34.93 7.01
CA TYR A 661 12.40 35.22 6.75
C TYR A 661 12.66 36.71 6.57
N THR A 662 11.75 37.45 5.93
CA THR A 662 11.87 38.91 5.80
C THR A 662 11.79 39.60 7.15
N VAL A 663 10.87 39.17 8.03
CA VAL A 663 10.75 39.68 9.39
C VAL A 663 11.98 39.34 10.23
N LEU A 664 12.47 38.09 10.16
CA LEU A 664 13.70 37.68 10.84
C LEU A 664 14.90 38.45 10.35
N HIS A 665 15.06 38.60 9.02
CA HIS A 665 16.12 39.41 8.43
C HIS A 665 16.11 40.83 9.00
N GLY A 666 14.94 41.49 9.07
CA GLY A 666 14.79 42.82 9.69
C GLY A 666 15.23 42.84 11.17
N LYS A 667 14.80 41.87 11.95
CA LYS A 667 15.19 41.73 13.37
C LYS A 667 16.71 41.56 13.53
N LEU A 668 17.34 40.64 12.73
CA LEU A 668 18.79 40.40 12.81
C LEU A 668 19.59 41.63 12.37
N PHE A 669 19.10 42.33 11.35
CA PHE A 669 19.74 43.54 10.85
C PHE A 669 19.70 44.66 11.94
N GLU A 670 18.56 44.89 12.54
CA GLU A 670 18.44 45.89 13.64
C GLU A 670 19.26 45.48 14.86
N ALA A 671 19.28 44.18 15.24
CA ALA A 671 20.11 43.69 16.33
C ALA A 671 21.62 43.90 16.09
N TYR A 672 22.05 43.64 14.86
CA TYR A 672 23.45 43.93 14.46
C TYR A 672 23.76 45.45 14.56
N LEU A 673 22.84 46.26 14.03
CA LEU A 673 23.00 47.73 14.09
C LEU A 673 23.06 48.23 15.55
N GLU A 674 22.15 47.78 16.40
CA GLU A 674 22.09 48.15 17.80
C GLU A 674 23.41 47.81 18.50
N GLN A 675 23.91 46.55 18.31
CA GLN A 675 25.16 46.09 18.88
C GLN A 675 26.36 46.95 18.41
N LYS A 676 26.47 47.22 17.10
CA LYS A 676 27.60 47.97 16.55
C LYS A 676 27.52 49.46 16.90
N CYS A 677 26.32 50.02 16.87
CA CYS A 677 26.12 51.40 17.28
C CYS A 677 26.47 51.59 18.78
N GLU A 678 25.99 50.67 19.67
CA GLU A 678 26.29 50.72 21.09
C GLU A 678 27.79 50.58 21.35
N GLN A 679 28.45 49.56 20.70
CA GLN A 679 29.90 49.33 20.85
C GLN A 679 30.72 50.53 20.38
N THR A 680 30.31 51.21 19.31
CA THR A 680 31.01 52.37 18.79
C THR A 680 30.80 53.60 19.62
N VAL A 681 29.59 53.82 20.12
CA VAL A 681 29.22 55.04 20.89
C VAL A 681 29.72 54.99 22.33
N THR A 682 29.64 53.82 22.98
CA THR A 682 29.98 53.67 24.42
C THR A 682 31.40 54.15 24.74
N ASN A 683 32.34 54.02 23.79
CA ASN A 683 33.73 54.43 24.00
C ASN A 683 34.02 55.89 23.66
N ILE A 684 33.14 56.63 23.01
CA ILE A 684 33.38 58.02 22.54
C ILE A 684 33.58 58.94 23.72
N GLU A 685 32.65 58.93 24.68
CA GLU A 685 32.73 59.83 25.85
C GLU A 685 33.97 59.55 26.73
N PRO A 686 34.29 58.31 27.10
CA PRO A 686 35.51 58.02 27.84
C PRO A 686 36.76 58.43 27.09
N SER A 687 36.83 58.14 25.77
CA SER A 687 38.00 58.50 24.92
C SER A 687 38.12 60.02 24.73
N MET A 688 37.04 60.75 24.67
CA MET A 688 37.03 62.25 24.57
C MET A 688 37.66 62.89 25.79
N TYR A 689 37.58 62.29 26.94
CA TYR A 689 38.10 62.80 28.20
C TYR A 689 39.34 62.01 28.71
N VAL A 690 39.96 61.21 27.91
CA VAL A 690 41.21 60.49 28.26
C VAL A 690 42.29 61.46 28.71
N GLY A 691 43.02 61.12 29.79
CA GLY A 691 44.04 61.96 30.35
C GLY A 691 43.49 63.21 31.12
N LYS A 692 42.21 63.19 31.53
CA LYS A 692 41.52 64.31 32.19
C LYS A 692 41.51 65.58 31.34
N PHE A 693 41.29 65.39 30.03
CA PHE A 693 41.22 66.50 29.10
C PHE A 693 40.19 67.51 29.48
N ASP A 694 40.66 68.83 29.52
CA ASP A 694 39.82 69.97 29.85
C ASP A 694 39.71 70.88 28.62
N TRP A 695 38.51 71.02 28.04
CA TRP A 695 38.19 71.89 26.93
C TRP A 695 38.42 73.39 27.28
N ALA A 696 38.36 73.80 28.54
CA ALA A 696 38.64 75.13 29.00
C ALA A 696 40.13 75.48 29.07
N ARG A 697 40.99 74.43 29.05
CA ARG A 697 42.44 74.55 29.14
C ARG A 697 43.16 73.88 27.96
N CYS A 698 42.47 73.75 26.80
CA CYS A 698 43.01 73.11 25.64
C CYS A 698 44.27 73.86 25.14
N PRO A 699 45.39 73.10 24.88
CA PRO A 699 46.56 73.68 24.25
C PRO A 699 46.32 73.99 22.74
N ARG A 700 47.22 74.61 22.06
CA ARG A 700 47.09 74.86 20.60
C ARG A 700 46.97 73.56 19.86
N PRO A 701 45.93 73.41 19.05
CA PRO A 701 45.75 72.24 18.20
C PRO A 701 46.86 72.00 17.20
N VAL A 702 47.25 70.74 17.01
CA VAL A 702 48.27 70.26 16.06
C VAL A 702 47.71 69.18 15.13
N ASP A 703 46.72 68.41 15.64
CA ASP A 703 46.11 67.29 14.97
C ASP A 703 44.69 67.10 15.53
N ALA A 704 43.85 66.27 14.87
CA ALA A 704 42.66 65.77 15.46
C ALA A 704 42.95 64.92 16.71
N ARG A 705 42.07 64.98 17.68
CA ARG A 705 42.19 64.20 18.92
C ARG A 705 42.04 62.68 18.67
N ASP A 706 42.66 61.92 19.56
CA ASP A 706 42.76 60.45 19.41
C ASP A 706 41.40 59.77 19.46
N TYR A 707 40.36 60.32 20.15
CA TYR A 707 39.04 59.78 20.12
C TYR A 707 38.41 59.84 18.71
N ILE A 708 38.71 60.86 17.89
CA ILE A 708 38.31 60.94 16.47
C ILE A 708 38.96 59.79 15.67
N LYS A 709 40.25 59.54 15.90
CA LYS A 709 40.99 58.41 15.25
C LYS A 709 40.43 57.09 15.67
N GLU A 710 40.03 56.95 16.93
CA GLU A 710 39.38 55.76 17.49
C GLU A 710 38.02 55.52 16.87
N ILE A 711 37.18 56.59 16.77
CA ILE A 711 35.89 56.52 16.07
C ILE A 711 36.11 56.03 14.64
N ILE A 712 37.02 56.61 13.88
CA ILE A 712 37.27 56.21 12.49
C ILE A 712 37.76 54.79 12.44
N HIS A 713 38.67 54.38 13.36
CA HIS A 713 39.15 53.02 13.46
C HIS A 713 38.01 52.01 13.71
N ASN A 714 37.10 52.32 14.64
CA ASN A 714 35.91 51.50 14.94
C ASN A 714 34.99 51.38 13.70
N VAL A 715 34.78 52.48 12.97
CA VAL A 715 34.01 52.47 11.72
C VAL A 715 34.72 51.62 10.64
N ILE A 716 36.07 51.63 10.55
CA ILE A 716 36.86 50.80 9.66
C ILE A 716 36.70 49.31 10.06
N LEU A 717 36.72 48.98 11.36
CA LEU A 717 36.51 47.62 11.84
C LEU A 717 35.13 47.08 11.45
N VAL A 718 34.12 47.93 11.62
CA VAL A 718 32.75 47.56 11.15
C VAL A 718 32.72 47.40 9.65
N HIS A 719 33.32 48.33 8.89
CA HIS A 719 33.42 48.21 7.43
C HIS A 719 34.07 46.91 7.00
N SER A 720 35.25 46.58 7.54
CA SER A 720 35.99 45.37 7.18
C SER A 720 35.26 44.08 7.57
N GLU A 721 34.56 44.12 8.70
CA GLU A 721 33.74 42.97 9.11
C GLU A 721 32.58 42.75 8.15
N VAL A 722 31.84 43.78 7.81
CA VAL A 722 30.72 43.72 6.89
C VAL A 722 31.19 43.40 5.46
N GLU A 723 32.29 44.00 4.98
CA GLU A 723 32.88 43.75 3.65
C GLU A 723 33.29 42.29 3.48
N ARG A 724 33.86 41.69 4.53
CA ARG A 724 34.27 40.28 4.50
C ARG A 724 33.08 39.34 4.31
N ILE A 725 31.93 39.67 4.87
CA ILE A 725 30.79 38.79 4.97
C ILE A 725 29.73 39.08 3.92
N SER A 726 29.51 40.38 3.57
CA SER A 726 28.47 40.77 2.63
C SER A 726 28.88 40.53 1.16
N SER A 727 27.91 40.43 0.26
CA SER A 727 28.14 40.34 -1.17
C SER A 727 28.64 41.67 -1.73
N ILE A 728 29.69 41.57 -2.54
CA ILE A 728 30.24 42.74 -3.26
C ILE A 728 29.47 42.94 -4.59
N SER A 729 29.03 41.87 -5.21
CA SER A 729 28.45 41.87 -6.56
C SER A 729 26.98 42.22 -6.62
N ASN A 730 26.23 41.92 -5.55
CA ASN A 730 24.79 42.13 -5.55
C ASN A 730 24.36 43.31 -4.66
N PRO A 731 23.89 44.43 -5.26
CA PRO A 731 23.46 45.58 -4.46
C PRO A 731 22.39 45.33 -3.40
N ARG A 732 21.59 44.27 -3.59
CA ARG A 732 20.52 43.90 -2.60
C ARG A 732 21.06 43.21 -1.36
N HIS A 733 22.26 42.59 -1.48
CA HIS A 733 22.94 41.88 -0.39
C HIS A 733 24.19 42.64 0.09
N ASN A 734 24.37 43.83 -0.37
CA ASN A 734 25.45 44.71 0.08
C ASN A 734 24.92 45.61 1.21
N TYR A 735 25.21 45.22 2.43
CA TYR A 735 24.77 45.89 3.64
C TYR A 735 25.71 47.06 4.04
N ILE A 736 26.87 47.20 3.38
CA ILE A 736 27.93 48.08 3.81
C ILE A 736 27.42 49.50 3.93
N ALA A 737 26.77 50.05 2.89
CA ALA A 737 26.28 51.40 2.88
C ALA A 737 25.22 51.65 3.98
N GLY A 738 24.20 50.74 4.05
CA GLY A 738 23.12 50.87 5.01
C GLY A 738 23.57 50.80 6.47
N ILE A 739 24.48 49.86 6.78
CA ILE A 739 25.04 49.71 8.14
C ILE A 739 25.93 50.89 8.49
N LEU A 740 26.84 51.29 7.60
CA LEU A 740 27.78 52.36 7.88
C LEU A 740 27.05 53.73 7.97
N GLU A 741 26.09 54.00 7.10
CA GLU A 741 25.28 55.20 7.19
C GLU A 741 24.58 55.31 8.57
N ARG A 742 24.08 54.19 9.09
CA ARG A 742 23.40 54.18 10.40
C ARG A 742 24.39 54.28 11.55
N VAL A 743 25.52 53.57 11.52
CA VAL A 743 26.57 53.71 12.51
C VAL A 743 27.13 55.12 12.55
N VAL A 744 27.38 55.74 11.38
CA VAL A 744 27.86 57.10 11.28
C VAL A 744 26.82 58.12 11.78
N GLU A 745 25.56 57.89 11.54
CA GLU A 745 24.46 58.67 12.07
C GLU A 745 24.46 58.69 13.60
N THR A 746 24.55 57.48 14.20
CA THR A 746 24.58 57.34 15.70
C THR A 746 25.85 57.95 16.27
N VAL A 747 27.01 57.82 15.62
CA VAL A 747 28.24 58.50 16.01
C VAL A 747 28.10 59.98 15.94
N ALA A 748 27.51 60.52 14.85
CA ALA A 748 27.28 61.95 14.71
C ALA A 748 26.32 62.52 15.75
N GLU A 749 25.24 61.77 16.08
CA GLU A 749 24.32 62.14 17.14
C GLU A 749 25.01 62.18 18.50
N GLU A 750 25.82 61.14 18.82
CA GLU A 750 26.52 61.09 20.12
C GLU A 750 27.59 62.21 20.20
N VAL A 751 28.34 62.44 19.15
CA VAL A 751 29.31 63.54 19.09
C VAL A 751 28.64 64.87 19.27
N ASN A 752 27.44 65.08 18.67
CA ASN A 752 26.61 66.26 18.89
C ASN A 752 26.18 66.38 20.34
N ARG A 753 25.67 65.31 20.92
CA ARG A 753 25.28 65.25 22.34
C ARG A 753 26.43 65.65 23.26
N LEU A 754 27.61 65.07 23.03
CA LEU A 754 28.82 65.32 23.85
C LEU A 754 29.26 66.78 23.73
N PHE A 755 29.31 67.34 22.50
CA PHE A 755 29.67 68.74 22.32
C PHE A 755 28.68 69.71 22.96
N CYS A 756 27.40 69.39 22.92
CA CYS A 756 26.36 70.19 23.62
C CYS A 756 26.50 70.11 25.17
N CYS A 757 27.11 69.12 25.71
CA CYS A 757 27.39 68.98 27.15
C CYS A 757 28.59 69.78 27.65
N ILE A 758 29.45 70.27 26.77
CA ILE A 758 30.62 71.04 27.14
C ILE A 758 30.21 72.43 27.58
N LYS A 759 30.37 72.75 28.85
CA LYS A 759 29.93 74.01 29.43
C LYS A 759 30.86 75.20 29.19
N ARG A 760 32.16 74.93 29.02
CA ARG A 760 33.20 75.92 28.80
C ARG A 760 34.29 75.44 27.87
N MET A 761 34.65 76.29 26.89
CA MET A 761 35.75 76.01 25.96
C MET A 761 36.62 77.25 25.90
N ASN A 762 37.95 77.15 25.83
CA ASN A 762 38.81 78.26 25.45
C ASN A 762 38.91 78.30 23.91
N SER A 763 39.52 79.35 23.39
CA SER A 763 39.69 79.58 21.93
C SER A 763 40.38 78.37 21.20
N ASN A 764 41.37 77.77 21.81
CA ASN A 764 42.04 76.62 21.27
C ASN A 764 41.12 75.36 21.35
N GLY A 765 40.29 75.23 22.39
CA GLY A 765 39.28 74.21 22.49
C GLY A 765 38.22 74.32 21.39
N CYS A 766 37.77 75.54 21.05
CA CYS A 766 36.89 75.70 19.90
C CYS A 766 37.54 75.37 18.58
N ILE A 767 38.80 75.66 18.34
CA ILE A 767 39.58 75.31 17.13
C ILE A 767 39.74 73.82 17.10
N GLN A 768 40.08 73.15 18.20
CA GLN A 768 40.19 71.71 18.32
C GLN A 768 38.87 70.97 18.03
N ALA A 769 37.75 71.45 18.62
CA ALA A 769 36.43 70.90 18.36
C ALA A 769 36.07 71.04 16.86
N TRP A 770 36.38 72.23 16.27
CA TRP A 770 36.17 72.38 14.82
C TRP A 770 37.00 71.39 13.97
N VAL A 771 38.30 71.26 14.30
CA VAL A 771 39.19 70.34 13.62
C VAL A 771 38.66 68.92 13.78
N ASP A 772 38.25 68.52 14.95
CA ASP A 772 37.72 67.21 15.24
C ASP A 772 36.46 66.88 14.41
N ILE A 773 35.49 67.83 14.37
CA ILE A 773 34.27 67.68 13.55
C ILE A 773 34.58 67.66 12.05
N GLN A 774 35.46 68.55 11.59
CA GLN A 774 35.84 68.55 10.15
C GLN A 774 36.59 67.30 9.73
N CYS A 775 37.51 66.80 10.54
CA CYS A 775 38.23 65.57 10.30
C CYS A 775 37.26 64.38 10.25
N LEU A 776 36.26 64.34 11.14
CA LEU A 776 35.22 63.29 11.16
C LEU A 776 34.35 63.40 9.90
N GLN A 777 33.86 64.63 9.53
CA GLN A 777 33.06 64.84 8.32
C GLN A 777 33.80 64.43 7.03
N GLU A 778 35.05 64.82 6.90
CA GLU A 778 35.84 64.48 5.74
C GLU A 778 36.14 62.98 5.65
N SER A 779 36.45 62.33 6.79
CA SER A 779 36.74 60.91 6.86
C SER A 779 35.54 60.03 6.53
N LEU A 780 34.35 60.38 6.99
CA LEU A 780 33.14 59.63 6.85
C LEU A 780 32.18 60.11 5.75
N LYS A 781 32.65 61.04 4.91
CA LYS A 781 31.87 61.71 3.85
C LYS A 781 31.03 60.76 2.98
N ARG A 782 31.56 59.58 2.70
CA ARG A 782 30.91 58.62 1.84
C ARG A 782 29.66 58.03 2.47
N TYR A 783 29.62 57.96 3.83
CA TYR A 783 28.55 57.34 4.62
C TYR A 783 27.76 58.35 5.40
N LEU A 784 27.97 59.67 5.20
CA LEU A 784 27.18 60.71 5.83
C LEU A 784 25.83 60.83 5.12
N ASN A 785 24.79 60.40 5.81
CA ASN A 785 23.43 60.65 5.43
C ASN A 785 23.01 62.10 5.87
N LYS A 786 21.83 62.51 5.45
CA LYS A 786 21.33 63.86 5.79
C LYS A 786 21.23 64.13 7.31
N ALA A 787 20.76 63.14 8.09
CA ALA A 787 20.60 63.29 9.54
C ALA A 787 21.96 63.41 10.25
N ALA A 788 22.94 62.59 9.91
CA ALA A 788 24.33 62.67 10.40
C ALA A 788 24.98 64.00 10.04
N GLY A 789 24.75 64.48 8.80
CA GLY A 789 25.23 65.76 8.35
C GLY A 789 24.59 66.94 9.17
N ASP A 790 23.32 66.87 9.46
CA ASP A 790 22.61 67.86 10.27
C ASP A 790 23.11 67.87 11.73
N PHE A 791 23.34 66.68 12.36
CA PHE A 791 23.89 66.60 13.73
C PHE A 791 25.31 67.21 13.80
N LEU A 792 26.19 66.89 12.88
CA LEU A 792 27.52 67.45 12.88
C LEU A 792 27.51 68.94 12.53
N ALA A 793 26.61 69.42 11.68
CA ALA A 793 26.43 70.82 11.38
C ALA A 793 25.88 71.57 12.62
N ASP A 794 24.97 70.97 13.40
CA ASP A 794 24.48 71.60 14.63
C ASP A 794 25.57 71.71 15.70
N SER A 795 26.47 70.68 15.82
CA SER A 795 27.64 70.77 16.69
C SER A 795 28.61 71.84 16.26
N ALA A 796 28.71 72.13 14.97
CA ALA A 796 29.62 73.11 14.41
C ALA A 796 29.08 74.56 14.49
N LYS A 797 27.77 74.74 14.55
CA LYS A 797 27.15 76.12 14.56
C LYS A 797 27.71 77.03 15.63
N PRO A 798 27.76 76.63 16.94
CA PRO A 798 28.29 77.47 17.99
C PRO A 798 29.75 77.83 17.86
N LEU A 799 30.53 76.89 17.20
CA LEU A 799 31.99 77.02 16.96
C LEU A 799 32.31 78.04 15.87
N LYS A 800 31.47 78.16 14.83
CA LYS A 800 31.62 79.14 13.73
C LYS A 800 31.51 80.51 14.20
N GLU A 801 30.68 80.82 15.18
CA GLU A 801 30.48 82.14 15.73
C GLU A 801 31.72 82.62 16.52
N LEU A 802 32.60 81.73 16.94
CA LEU A 802 33.81 81.94 17.69
C LEU A 802 35.10 81.94 16.85
N GLU A 803 35.01 81.72 15.53
CA GLU A 803 36.14 81.68 14.57
C GLU A 803 36.75 83.06 14.39
N ARG A 804 38.09 83.20 14.56
CA ARG A 804 38.86 84.38 14.26
C ARG A 804 39.49 84.33 12.91
N PRO A 805 39.84 85.43 12.26
CA PRO A 805 40.41 85.46 10.87
C PRO A 805 41.72 84.64 10.67
N GLY A 806 42.49 84.42 11.74
CA GLY A 806 43.72 83.53 11.67
C GLY A 806 43.59 82.06 11.99
N ASP A 807 42.45 81.68 12.46
CA ASP A 807 42.22 80.31 12.96
C ASP A 807 42.05 79.31 11.82
N ARG A 808 41.57 79.71 10.64
CA ARG A 808 41.31 78.92 9.47
C ARG A 808 42.62 78.23 8.93
N GLN A 809 43.76 78.97 8.90
CA GLN A 809 44.98 78.42 8.54
C GLN A 809 45.52 77.30 9.47
N VAL A 810 45.21 77.45 10.77
CA VAL A 810 45.59 76.42 11.77
C VAL A 810 44.69 75.21 11.58
N ILE A 811 43.38 75.38 11.33
CA ILE A 811 42.44 74.32 11.05
C ILE A 811 42.85 73.51 9.84
N ASP A 812 43.15 74.18 8.74
CA ASP A 812 43.56 73.51 7.50
C ASP A 812 44.89 72.76 7.66
N GLN A 813 45.88 73.31 8.40
CA GLN A 813 47.12 72.59 8.74
C GLN A 813 46.88 71.35 9.59
N CYS A 814 46.03 71.45 10.59
CA CYS A 814 45.66 70.25 11.43
C CYS A 814 44.98 69.21 10.60
N ILE A 815 44.04 69.56 9.71
CA ILE A 815 43.35 68.62 8.83
C ILE A 815 44.35 67.92 7.86
N GLU A 816 45.34 68.67 7.32
CA GLU A 816 46.38 68.07 6.48
C GLU A 816 47.24 67.04 7.30
N VAL A 817 47.68 67.40 8.47
CA VAL A 817 48.49 66.55 9.32
C VAL A 817 47.66 65.30 9.67
N PHE A 818 46.38 65.45 9.97
CA PHE A 818 45.49 64.37 10.22
C PHE A 818 45.33 63.44 8.98
N LYS A 819 45.09 63.99 7.80
CA LYS A 819 44.97 63.26 6.55
C LYS A 819 46.23 62.45 6.22
N ASP A 820 47.42 63.03 6.43
CA ASP A 820 48.70 62.34 6.22
C ASP A 820 48.89 61.17 7.20
N ARG A 821 48.57 61.39 8.48
CA ARG A 821 48.67 60.33 9.49
C ARG A 821 47.66 59.19 9.30
N MET A 822 46.47 59.57 8.89
CA MET A 822 45.34 58.61 8.73
C MET A 822 45.21 58.08 7.29
N ARG A 823 46.14 58.46 6.37
CA ARG A 823 46.04 58.14 4.95
C ARG A 823 45.71 56.69 4.61
N LEU A 824 46.35 55.71 5.27
CA LEU A 824 46.09 54.29 5.09
C LEU A 824 44.72 53.87 5.62
N SER A 825 44.33 54.40 6.80
CA SER A 825 43.04 54.15 7.43
C SER A 825 41.90 54.75 6.56
N LEU A 826 42.06 55.95 6.03
CA LEU A 826 41.06 56.57 5.18
C LEU A 826 40.93 55.91 3.85
N ALA A 827 42.03 55.32 3.31
CA ALA A 827 41.99 54.52 2.11
C ALA A 827 41.13 53.24 2.26
N ALA A 828 40.98 52.72 3.49
CA ALA A 828 40.14 51.55 3.79
C ALA A 828 38.64 51.91 3.75
N LEU A 829 38.24 53.17 3.82
CA LEU A 829 36.85 53.65 3.73
C LEU A 829 36.49 54.20 2.34
N SER A 830 37.50 54.30 1.44
CA SER A 830 37.32 54.80 0.09
C SER A 830 36.95 53.68 -0.87
#